data_cc8beebd3c1ab626b825e8aa98033c19
#
_entry.id   cc8beebd3c1ab626b825e8aa98033c19
#
_cell.length_a   1.000
_cell.length_b   1.000
_cell.length_c   1.000
_cell.angle_alpha   90.00
_cell.angle_beta   90.00
_cell.angle_gamma   90.00
#
_symmetry.space_group_name_H-M   'P 1'
#
loop_
_entity.id
_entity.type
_entity.pdbx_description
1 polymer ?
#
loop_
_entity_poly.entity_id
_entity_poly.type
_entity_poly.pdbx_seq_one_letter_code
_entity_poly.pdbx_strand_id
1 'polypeptide(L)'
;MTLARKGRLFLTSLAIILGTGFLAGTYIFSDTLNSTFDRLFSDVFKDVDAYVRSSSFVEAEFGGEQRGSAPISALETVLSVPGVQDAAPDVQGYARIIGKDGKPIGADNGPPTFGGIASASVAGLWNIEDGRLPVGPTELVMDKATAKAGKFALGDIVRINAQSGSREFAMVGIVNYGDVSSPGGATFALFDQPTASEFLLKPGFIDAILVQGDGTVSDEQLASAINAALSPVDKLETITGAQITQETQDQIGAVLSFLAVFLFAFSFIALGIGCFVIYNVFSITTAQRLKENALLRAIGANKRQVVIAMMVEALIIGLLGSALGFLSGIGLSRGLSAMLNAFGIELPTTGLTIQTNRIVLTMIVGTVITILSAILPALRAGRVPPLAALRDTALENVGSVKRRVTIGVVAMLLGAGAITATAAGASNVLLGIGVLLVFAGVLIIGPGIAKPVALSLGRPIEKLRGVTGAMARQNAARNPKRTARTAAPVLIGVALVTAMTVFAASVRSEVRTTIGNQFQGDYIVSSANRQFGGLAPSLAPELAALPGVAQATGLGFTSVNLDGSGKFVLIIDPATASGLITFNMVQGDQSKLSANGILVSDTRALAKGWTIGSTIDVAMVDGTQKTVTVEGTFASSGFGGSYVVSRAFFEGTLNNLFDTNIYIRLVDGANNDQVYDALFGATTDKGLGTLQSRDEFIDAESGQINQILGLIYGLLGLSIIIAIVGIVITLLLSVFERRREIGLLRAIGMTRSQVRTTVRWESVITSMFGAIVGVVLGVVMGFVLILILADSGASAFSLPIAGTIWILVLSFIVGVLAAVYPARRATKVDIMQSIATT
;
A
#
# COMPACT_ATOMS: atom_id res chain seq x y z
N MET A 1 -14.66 -19.93 39.10
CA MET A 1 -13.22 -20.29 39.04
C MET A 1 -12.38 -19.41 38.14
N THR A 2 -12.89 -18.93 36.99
CA THR A 2 -12.19 -18.04 36.03
C THR A 2 -11.82 -16.67 36.59
N LEU A 3 -12.69 -16.05 37.42
CA LEU A 3 -12.47 -14.72 38.00
C LEU A 3 -11.34 -14.66 39.06
N ALA A 4 -10.94 -15.78 39.63
CA ALA A 4 -9.87 -15.83 40.66
C ALA A 4 -8.44 -15.63 40.06
N ARG A 5 -8.29 -15.62 38.74
CA ARG A 5 -6.99 -15.51 38.07
C ARG A 5 -6.97 -14.38 37.02
N LYS A 6 -7.45 -13.18 37.41
CA LYS A 6 -7.64 -11.97 36.55
C LYS A 6 -6.48 -11.63 35.63
N GLY A 7 -5.23 -11.82 36.06
CA GLY A 7 -4.06 -11.48 35.23
C GLY A 7 -3.83 -12.38 34.01
N ARG A 8 -4.30 -13.63 34.01
CA ARG A 8 -4.15 -14.54 32.87
C ARG A 8 -5.25 -14.30 31.83
N LEU A 9 -6.49 -14.12 32.33
CA LEU A 9 -7.60 -13.74 31.45
C LEU A 9 -7.27 -12.45 30.68
N PHE A 10 -6.70 -11.45 31.37
CA PHE A 10 -6.26 -10.22 30.75
C PHE A 10 -5.23 -10.45 29.66
N LEU A 11 -4.22 -11.29 29.90
CA LEU A 11 -3.16 -11.54 28.92
C LEU A 11 -3.66 -12.33 27.68
N THR A 12 -4.58 -13.29 27.88
CA THR A 12 -5.20 -14.03 26.77
C THR A 12 -6.12 -13.11 25.95
N SER A 13 -6.95 -12.33 26.68
CA SER A 13 -7.84 -11.36 26.04
C SER A 13 -7.06 -10.30 25.25
N LEU A 14 -5.90 -9.84 25.76
CA LEU A 14 -5.08 -8.86 25.07
C LEU A 14 -4.60 -9.34 23.70
N ALA A 15 -4.19 -10.60 23.55
CA ALA A 15 -3.81 -11.16 22.27
C ALA A 15 -4.99 -11.23 21.27
N ILE A 16 -6.19 -11.58 21.79
CA ILE A 16 -7.42 -11.58 20.98
C ILE A 16 -7.80 -10.15 20.61
N ILE A 17 -7.79 -9.22 21.57
CA ILE A 17 -8.11 -7.79 21.35
C ILE A 17 -7.24 -7.19 20.26
N LEU A 18 -5.93 -7.43 20.29
CA LEU A 18 -5.00 -6.88 19.30
C LEU A 18 -5.23 -7.47 17.89
N GLY A 19 -5.40 -8.80 17.80
CA GLY A 19 -5.64 -9.45 16.51
C GLY A 19 -6.99 -9.09 15.90
N THR A 20 -8.07 -9.17 16.69
CA THR A 20 -9.43 -8.83 16.22
C THR A 20 -9.62 -7.32 16.09
N GLY A 21 -8.91 -6.52 16.90
CA GLY A 21 -8.92 -5.06 16.79
C GLY A 21 -8.31 -4.57 15.48
N PHE A 22 -7.23 -5.21 15.03
CA PHE A 22 -6.65 -4.88 13.75
C PHE A 22 -7.60 -5.24 12.60
N LEU A 23 -8.21 -6.42 12.65
CA LEU A 23 -9.19 -6.84 11.65
C LEU A 23 -10.42 -5.91 11.62
N ALA A 24 -10.97 -5.58 12.79
CA ALA A 24 -12.09 -4.65 12.91
C ALA A 24 -11.74 -3.25 12.41
N GLY A 25 -10.55 -2.75 12.79
CA GLY A 25 -10.07 -1.44 12.34
C GLY A 25 -9.91 -1.37 10.84
N THR A 26 -9.38 -2.41 10.20
CA THR A 26 -9.28 -2.53 8.75
C THR A 26 -10.66 -2.52 8.08
N TYR A 27 -11.62 -3.31 8.58
CA TYR A 27 -12.99 -3.30 8.05
C TYR A 27 -13.66 -1.93 8.18
N ILE A 28 -13.63 -1.33 9.40
CA ILE A 28 -14.25 -0.03 9.65
C ILE A 28 -13.62 1.04 8.77
N PHE A 29 -12.31 1.02 8.62
CA PHE A 29 -11.58 1.97 7.77
C PHE A 29 -11.95 1.81 6.28
N SER A 30 -11.90 0.57 5.76
CA SER A 30 -12.26 0.29 4.36
C SER A 30 -13.73 0.61 4.06
N ASP A 31 -14.66 0.21 4.96
CA ASP A 31 -16.09 0.48 4.78
C ASP A 31 -16.38 2.00 4.88
N THR A 32 -15.65 2.73 5.74
CA THR A 32 -15.77 4.20 5.83
C THR A 32 -15.32 4.86 4.53
N LEU A 33 -14.19 4.43 3.96
CA LEU A 33 -13.71 4.95 2.68
C LEU A 33 -14.74 4.68 1.58
N ASN A 34 -15.10 3.42 1.37
CA ASN A 34 -16.05 3.05 0.32
C ASN A 34 -17.37 3.82 0.47
N SER A 35 -17.97 3.83 1.67
CA SER A 35 -19.25 4.52 1.87
C SER A 35 -19.16 6.05 1.74
N THR A 36 -17.97 6.63 1.92
CA THR A 36 -17.77 8.06 1.70
C THR A 36 -17.74 8.37 0.20
N PHE A 37 -16.99 7.59 -0.57
CA PHE A 37 -16.92 7.76 -2.02
C PHE A 37 -18.24 7.37 -2.70
N ASP A 38 -18.92 6.28 -2.27
CA ASP A 38 -20.21 5.88 -2.79
C ASP A 38 -21.25 7.01 -2.65
N ARG A 39 -21.32 7.65 -1.47
CA ARG A 39 -22.21 8.80 -1.24
C ARG A 39 -21.81 9.99 -2.09
N LEU A 40 -20.52 10.31 -2.14
CA LEU A 40 -20.03 11.44 -2.92
C LEU A 40 -20.48 11.31 -4.39
N PHE A 41 -20.26 10.17 -5.02
CA PHE A 41 -20.59 9.99 -6.43
C PHE A 41 -22.09 9.83 -6.68
N SER A 42 -22.86 9.23 -5.76
CA SER A 42 -24.31 9.21 -5.88
C SER A 42 -24.93 10.59 -5.75
N ASP A 43 -24.36 11.47 -4.93
CA ASP A 43 -24.84 12.85 -4.79
C ASP A 43 -24.47 13.69 -6.01
N VAL A 44 -23.30 13.47 -6.60
CA VAL A 44 -22.79 14.18 -7.78
C VAL A 44 -23.62 13.94 -9.02
N PHE A 45 -24.01 12.70 -9.30
CA PHE A 45 -24.76 12.33 -10.49
C PHE A 45 -26.27 12.20 -10.22
N LYS A 46 -26.76 12.72 -9.07
CA LYS A 46 -28.15 12.56 -8.63
C LYS A 46 -29.18 13.08 -9.64
N ASP A 47 -28.90 14.22 -10.28
CA ASP A 47 -29.79 14.89 -11.20
C ASP A 47 -29.36 14.68 -12.68
N VAL A 48 -28.50 13.66 -12.94
CA VAL A 48 -28.09 13.24 -14.28
C VAL A 48 -28.85 12.00 -14.65
N ASP A 49 -29.74 12.09 -15.65
CA ASP A 49 -30.55 10.97 -16.12
C ASP A 49 -29.87 10.22 -17.28
N ALA A 50 -29.08 10.96 -18.11
CA ALA A 50 -28.25 10.39 -19.17
C ALA A 50 -26.89 11.06 -19.27
N TYR A 51 -25.89 10.33 -19.74
CA TYR A 51 -24.50 10.78 -19.85
C TYR A 51 -23.97 10.39 -21.23
N VAL A 52 -23.61 11.38 -22.06
CA VAL A 52 -23.08 11.19 -23.40
C VAL A 52 -21.56 11.33 -23.38
N ARG A 53 -20.86 10.34 -23.90
CA ARG A 53 -19.39 10.31 -23.90
C ARG A 53 -18.84 9.65 -25.15
N SER A 54 -17.53 9.72 -25.37
CA SER A 54 -16.88 8.95 -26.45
C SER A 54 -17.03 7.44 -26.20
N SER A 55 -17.44 6.69 -27.24
CA SER A 55 -17.45 5.23 -27.22
C SER A 55 -16.05 4.61 -27.39
N SER A 56 -15.08 5.44 -27.82
CA SER A 56 -13.68 5.03 -27.96
C SER A 56 -12.95 5.25 -26.64
N PHE A 57 -12.29 4.20 -26.16
CA PHE A 57 -11.52 4.24 -24.93
C PHE A 57 -10.31 3.31 -24.97
N VAL A 58 -9.37 3.56 -24.09
CA VAL A 58 -8.22 2.69 -23.81
C VAL A 58 -8.24 2.34 -22.33
N GLU A 59 -8.21 1.06 -22.00
CA GLU A 59 -8.02 0.61 -20.61
C GLU A 59 -6.62 1.00 -20.13
N ALA A 60 -6.51 1.76 -19.05
CA ALA A 60 -5.22 2.06 -18.45
C ALA A 60 -4.64 0.82 -17.75
N GLU A 61 -3.33 0.62 -17.84
CA GLU A 61 -2.64 -0.58 -17.30
C GLU A 61 -2.83 -0.77 -15.78
N PHE A 62 -3.11 0.31 -15.04
CA PHE A 62 -3.39 0.30 -13.59
C PHE A 62 -4.88 0.44 -13.24
N GLY A 63 -5.76 0.24 -14.20
CA GLY A 63 -7.20 0.35 -14.06
C GLY A 63 -7.74 1.73 -14.45
N GLY A 64 -9.03 1.76 -14.80
CA GLY A 64 -9.71 2.92 -15.35
C GLY A 64 -9.65 2.97 -16.88
N GLU A 65 -10.56 3.75 -17.46
CA GLU A 65 -10.65 3.96 -18.89
C GLU A 65 -10.27 5.40 -19.23
N GLN A 66 -9.38 5.57 -20.18
CA GLN A 66 -9.14 6.87 -20.81
C GLN A 66 -9.99 6.95 -22.08
N ARG A 67 -10.91 7.91 -22.10
CA ARG A 67 -11.85 8.09 -23.23
C ARG A 67 -11.43 9.25 -24.13
N GLY A 68 -11.84 9.20 -25.38
CA GLY A 68 -11.72 10.29 -26.31
C GLY A 68 -12.64 11.43 -25.96
N SER A 69 -12.41 12.60 -26.56
CA SER A 69 -13.28 13.79 -26.43
C SER A 69 -14.46 13.73 -27.40
N ALA A 70 -15.57 14.36 -27.06
CA ALA A 70 -16.76 14.53 -27.89
C ALA A 70 -16.74 15.91 -28.58
N PRO A 71 -17.25 16.04 -29.82
CA PRO A 71 -17.41 17.35 -30.43
C PRO A 71 -18.52 18.13 -29.75
N ILE A 72 -18.31 19.42 -29.50
CA ILE A 72 -19.29 20.27 -28.81
C ILE A 72 -20.60 20.42 -29.59
N SER A 73 -20.58 20.23 -30.92
CA SER A 73 -21.78 20.22 -31.76
C SER A 73 -22.79 19.14 -31.38
N ALA A 74 -22.34 18.06 -30.73
CA ALA A 74 -23.22 17.02 -30.20
C ALA A 74 -24.23 17.56 -29.17
N LEU A 75 -23.87 18.63 -28.45
CA LEU A 75 -24.75 19.26 -27.43
C LEU A 75 -26.06 19.77 -28.04
N GLU A 76 -26.00 20.41 -29.21
CA GLU A 76 -27.22 20.89 -29.90
C GLU A 76 -28.12 19.73 -30.33
N THR A 77 -27.51 18.63 -30.79
CA THR A 77 -28.24 17.41 -31.15
C THR A 77 -28.96 16.83 -29.92
N VAL A 78 -28.25 16.70 -28.79
CA VAL A 78 -28.80 16.20 -27.53
C VAL A 78 -29.95 17.07 -27.06
N LEU A 79 -29.82 18.40 -27.04
CA LEU A 79 -30.84 19.32 -26.62
C LEU A 79 -32.11 19.27 -27.51
N SER A 80 -32.00 18.76 -28.74
CA SER A 80 -33.12 18.61 -29.65
C SER A 80 -33.95 17.33 -29.45
N VAL A 81 -33.46 16.41 -28.62
CA VAL A 81 -34.11 15.09 -28.38
C VAL A 81 -35.32 15.25 -27.47
N PRO A 82 -36.53 14.77 -27.85
CA PRO A 82 -37.68 14.77 -26.98
C PRO A 82 -37.43 14.03 -25.65
N GLY A 83 -37.82 14.61 -24.52
CA GLY A 83 -37.59 14.09 -23.19
C GLY A 83 -36.33 14.67 -22.52
N VAL A 84 -35.49 15.45 -23.22
CA VAL A 84 -34.39 16.22 -22.63
C VAL A 84 -34.94 17.53 -22.11
N GLN A 85 -34.78 17.82 -20.81
CA GLN A 85 -35.12 19.10 -20.18
C GLN A 85 -33.95 20.09 -20.31
N ASP A 86 -32.73 19.63 -20.00
CA ASP A 86 -31.50 20.44 -20.06
C ASP A 86 -30.28 19.53 -20.33
N ALA A 87 -29.22 20.12 -20.90
CA ALA A 87 -27.96 19.40 -21.09
C ALA A 87 -26.78 20.37 -20.96
N ALA A 88 -25.75 19.94 -20.24
CA ALA A 88 -24.54 20.74 -20.01
C ALA A 88 -23.29 19.98 -20.46
N PRO A 89 -22.31 20.67 -21.08
CA PRO A 89 -21.04 20.09 -21.40
C PRO A 89 -20.20 19.88 -20.14
N ASP A 90 -19.45 18.78 -20.08
CA ASP A 90 -18.44 18.53 -19.07
C ASP A 90 -17.04 18.59 -19.71
N VAL A 91 -16.15 19.29 -19.05
CA VAL A 91 -14.74 19.39 -19.42
C VAL A 91 -13.92 19.24 -18.17
N GLN A 92 -13.00 18.29 -18.18
CA GLN A 92 -12.05 18.08 -17.11
C GLN A 92 -10.63 18.03 -17.67
N GLY A 93 -9.74 18.82 -17.09
CA GLY A 93 -8.34 18.84 -17.52
C GLY A 93 -7.41 19.20 -16.39
N TYR A 94 -6.12 19.11 -16.64
CA TYR A 94 -5.11 19.52 -15.69
C TYR A 94 -5.10 21.06 -15.53
N ALA A 95 -5.20 21.53 -14.28
CA ALA A 95 -5.11 22.96 -13.97
C ALA A 95 -4.42 23.16 -12.62
N ARG A 96 -3.15 23.50 -12.64
CA ARG A 96 -2.36 23.73 -11.44
C ARG A 96 -2.52 25.17 -10.94
N ILE A 97 -3.00 25.31 -9.73
CA ILE A 97 -3.26 26.59 -9.10
C ILE A 97 -2.03 27.05 -8.36
N ILE A 98 -1.55 28.28 -8.62
CA ILE A 98 -0.39 28.87 -7.97
C ILE A 98 -0.86 29.80 -6.85
N GLY A 99 -0.42 29.52 -5.62
CA GLY A 99 -0.74 30.32 -4.44
C GLY A 99 -0.11 31.71 -4.47
N LYS A 100 -0.57 32.59 -3.58
CA LYS A 100 -0.03 33.96 -3.42
C LYS A 100 1.46 34.01 -3.06
N ASP A 101 2.00 32.94 -2.55
CA ASP A 101 3.42 32.77 -2.23
C ASP A 101 4.28 32.29 -3.43
N GLY A 102 3.68 32.20 -4.62
CA GLY A 102 4.30 31.68 -5.84
C GLY A 102 4.42 30.15 -5.88
N LYS A 103 3.96 29.44 -4.84
CA LYS A 103 4.03 27.98 -4.80
C LYS A 103 2.73 27.35 -5.27
N PRO A 104 2.81 26.19 -5.92
CA PRO A 104 1.62 25.44 -6.27
C PRO A 104 0.81 25.01 -5.04
N ILE A 105 -0.50 25.05 -5.13
CA ILE A 105 -1.40 24.54 -4.11
C ILE A 105 -1.59 23.04 -4.34
N GLY A 106 -1.66 22.30 -3.25
CA GLY A 106 -1.69 20.83 -3.24
C GLY A 106 -0.29 20.22 -3.06
N ALA A 107 -0.24 18.98 -2.65
CA ALA A 107 1.02 18.26 -2.50
C ALA A 107 1.54 17.77 -3.87
N ASP A 108 2.84 17.78 -4.08
CA ASP A 108 3.44 17.32 -5.35
C ASP A 108 3.12 15.85 -5.70
N ASN A 109 2.76 15.04 -4.71
CA ASN A 109 2.31 13.65 -4.85
C ASN A 109 0.99 13.42 -4.13
N GLY A 110 0.20 14.47 -3.98
CA GLY A 110 -1.11 14.46 -3.34
C GLY A 110 -2.25 14.22 -4.33
N PRO A 111 -3.49 14.50 -3.89
CA PRO A 111 -4.65 14.47 -4.75
C PRO A 111 -4.48 15.33 -6.00
N PRO A 112 -5.12 14.96 -7.12
CA PRO A 112 -4.96 15.65 -8.40
C PRO A 112 -5.46 17.09 -8.35
N THR A 113 -5.00 17.89 -9.33
CA THR A 113 -5.39 19.27 -9.54
C THR A 113 -6.11 19.38 -10.87
N PHE A 114 -7.36 19.81 -10.84
CA PHE A 114 -8.25 19.82 -11.98
C PHE A 114 -8.73 21.21 -12.34
N GLY A 115 -8.92 21.42 -13.63
CA GLY A 115 -9.76 22.47 -14.18
C GLY A 115 -11.03 21.88 -14.75
N GLY A 116 -12.12 22.68 -14.77
CA GLY A 116 -13.39 22.22 -15.31
C GLY A 116 -14.32 23.37 -15.67
N ILE A 117 -15.56 23.04 -15.97
CA ILE A 117 -16.62 24.01 -16.24
C ILE A 117 -17.39 24.30 -14.95
N ALA A 118 -17.62 25.60 -14.70
CA ALA A 118 -18.61 26.06 -13.73
C ALA A 118 -19.95 26.30 -14.43
N SER A 119 -20.85 25.31 -14.37
CA SER A 119 -22.19 25.43 -14.95
C SER A 119 -23.26 25.62 -13.86
N ALA A 120 -24.26 26.44 -14.14
CA ALA A 120 -25.45 26.56 -13.32
C ALA A 120 -26.58 25.59 -13.74
N SER A 121 -26.44 24.99 -14.93
CA SER A 121 -27.41 24.04 -15.47
C SER A 121 -26.96 22.60 -15.21
N VAL A 122 -27.90 21.71 -15.17
CA VAL A 122 -27.78 20.25 -15.01
C VAL A 122 -26.83 19.78 -13.91
N ALA A 123 -27.36 19.04 -12.98
CA ALA A 123 -26.63 18.36 -11.93
C ALA A 123 -25.71 19.26 -11.12
N GLY A 124 -26.15 19.72 -10.02
CA GLY A 124 -25.46 20.57 -9.03
C GLY A 124 -24.13 20.07 -8.53
N LEU A 125 -23.22 19.71 -9.44
CA LEU A 125 -21.84 19.33 -9.16
C LEU A 125 -21.14 20.39 -8.31
N TRP A 126 -21.43 21.68 -8.66
CA TRP A 126 -20.80 22.83 -8.05
C TRP A 126 -21.83 23.79 -7.50
N ASN A 127 -21.91 23.91 -6.19
CA ASN A 127 -22.77 24.85 -5.49
C ASN A 127 -21.99 26.12 -5.14
N ILE A 128 -22.50 27.31 -5.58
CA ILE A 128 -21.89 28.58 -5.21
C ILE A 128 -22.11 28.82 -3.73
N GLU A 129 -21.01 29.02 -2.99
CA GLU A 129 -21.05 29.43 -1.59
C GLU A 129 -20.94 30.94 -1.42
N ASP A 130 -20.07 31.58 -2.24
CA ASP A 130 -19.83 33.02 -2.20
C ASP A 130 -19.48 33.53 -3.61
N GLY A 131 -19.91 34.75 -3.94
CA GLY A 131 -19.65 35.35 -5.23
C GLY A 131 -20.62 34.93 -6.34
N ARG A 132 -20.14 34.73 -7.56
CA ARG A 132 -20.90 34.37 -8.76
C ARG A 132 -20.14 33.42 -9.67
N LEU A 133 -20.83 32.85 -10.67
CA LEU A 133 -20.17 32.06 -11.74
C LEU A 133 -19.28 32.94 -12.63
N PRO A 134 -18.21 32.33 -13.21
CA PRO A 134 -17.30 33.07 -14.11
C PRO A 134 -17.96 33.35 -15.46
N VAL A 135 -17.63 34.49 -16.02
CA VAL A 135 -18.10 34.92 -17.34
C VAL A 135 -16.94 35.49 -18.13
N GLY A 136 -16.61 34.84 -19.25
CA GLY A 136 -15.54 35.27 -20.15
C GLY A 136 -14.14 34.76 -19.76
N PRO A 137 -13.14 35.06 -20.58
CA PRO A 137 -11.84 34.35 -20.60
C PRO A 137 -10.88 34.73 -19.47
N THR A 138 -11.27 35.63 -18.58
CA THR A 138 -10.40 36.18 -17.52
C THR A 138 -10.91 35.90 -16.10
N GLU A 139 -12.01 35.16 -15.94
CA GLU A 139 -12.61 34.85 -14.65
C GLU A 139 -12.55 33.36 -14.33
N LEU A 140 -12.45 33.05 -13.03
CA LEU A 140 -12.59 31.71 -12.50
C LEU A 140 -13.34 31.67 -11.19
N VAL A 141 -13.89 30.52 -10.87
CA VAL A 141 -14.29 30.17 -9.49
C VAL A 141 -13.45 28.99 -9.01
N MET A 142 -13.35 28.84 -7.70
CA MET A 142 -12.46 27.87 -7.08
C MET A 142 -13.19 27.13 -5.98
N ASP A 143 -12.83 25.88 -5.74
CA ASP A 143 -13.37 25.14 -4.60
C ASP A 143 -12.90 25.75 -3.26
N LYS A 144 -13.74 25.63 -2.23
CA LYS A 144 -13.53 26.26 -0.92
C LYS A 144 -12.23 25.81 -0.24
N ALA A 145 -11.88 24.54 -0.35
CA ALA A 145 -10.67 24.02 0.31
C ALA A 145 -9.42 24.63 -0.35
N THR A 146 -9.39 24.72 -1.66
CA THR A 146 -8.32 25.33 -2.45
C THR A 146 -8.20 26.83 -2.18
N ALA A 147 -9.34 27.56 -2.17
CA ALA A 147 -9.35 28.98 -1.85
C ALA A 147 -8.78 29.25 -0.45
N LYS A 148 -9.15 28.42 0.54
CA LYS A 148 -8.62 28.51 1.90
C LYS A 148 -7.12 28.18 1.97
N ALA A 149 -6.66 27.14 1.25
CA ALA A 149 -5.23 26.74 1.24
C ALA A 149 -4.35 27.83 0.62
N GLY A 150 -4.79 28.43 -0.50
CA GLY A 150 -4.11 29.54 -1.17
C GLY A 150 -4.34 30.91 -0.54
N LYS A 151 -5.19 31.00 0.49
CA LYS A 151 -5.59 32.26 1.14
C LYS A 151 -6.16 33.28 0.14
N PHE A 152 -6.89 32.81 -0.84
CA PHE A 152 -7.54 33.63 -1.86
C PHE A 152 -8.87 34.20 -1.35
N ALA A 153 -9.15 35.41 -1.80
CA ALA A 153 -10.42 36.12 -1.61
C ALA A 153 -10.99 36.55 -2.96
N LEU A 154 -12.29 36.84 -2.99
CA LEU A 154 -12.93 37.34 -4.20
C LEU A 154 -12.23 38.60 -4.72
N GLY A 155 -11.95 38.63 -6.02
CA GLY A 155 -11.23 39.71 -6.71
C GLY A 155 -9.71 39.49 -6.80
N ASP A 156 -9.14 38.49 -6.14
CA ASP A 156 -7.72 38.17 -6.28
C ASP A 156 -7.39 37.63 -7.68
N ILE A 157 -6.19 37.93 -8.15
CA ILE A 157 -5.67 37.38 -9.40
C ILE A 157 -4.97 36.04 -9.08
N VAL A 158 -5.39 35.00 -9.75
CA VAL A 158 -4.88 33.63 -9.58
C VAL A 158 -4.22 33.19 -10.87
N ARG A 159 -2.98 32.68 -10.75
CA ARG A 159 -2.28 32.09 -11.88
C ARG A 159 -2.60 30.60 -11.95
N ILE A 160 -3.02 30.15 -13.12
CA ILE A 160 -3.32 28.75 -13.42
C ILE A 160 -2.40 28.26 -14.51
N ASN A 161 -1.77 27.10 -14.28
CA ASN A 161 -0.95 26.43 -15.25
C ASN A 161 -1.70 25.19 -15.78
N ALA A 162 -1.94 25.17 -17.08
CA ALA A 162 -2.58 24.04 -17.80
C ALA A 162 -1.64 23.51 -18.89
N GLN A 163 -2.07 22.50 -19.60
CA GLN A 163 -1.29 21.96 -20.73
C GLN A 163 -1.11 22.97 -21.88
N SER A 164 -2.07 23.87 -22.06
CA SER A 164 -2.02 24.96 -23.04
C SER A 164 -1.07 26.11 -22.67
N GLY A 165 -0.57 26.13 -21.43
CA GLY A 165 0.28 27.18 -20.87
C GLY A 165 -0.19 27.77 -19.57
N SER A 166 0.34 28.95 -19.21
CA SER A 166 0.01 29.69 -17.97
C SER A 166 -0.84 30.91 -18.29
N ARG A 167 -1.93 31.09 -17.52
CA ARG A 167 -2.81 32.27 -17.60
C ARG A 167 -3.16 32.79 -16.21
N GLU A 168 -3.50 34.08 -16.14
CA GLU A 168 -3.98 34.74 -14.93
C GLU A 168 -5.48 35.02 -15.05
N PHE A 169 -6.22 34.74 -13.95
CA PHE A 169 -7.66 34.86 -13.88
C PHE A 169 -8.05 35.62 -12.61
N ALA A 170 -9.13 36.38 -12.66
CA ALA A 170 -9.75 36.98 -11.48
C ALA A 170 -10.69 35.98 -10.82
N MET A 171 -10.51 35.74 -9.51
CA MET A 171 -11.39 34.86 -8.74
C MET A 171 -12.72 35.61 -8.42
N VAL A 172 -13.83 35.14 -8.98
CA VAL A 172 -15.15 35.77 -8.85
C VAL A 172 -16.12 34.98 -7.98
N GLY A 173 -15.77 33.75 -7.55
CA GLY A 173 -16.62 32.98 -6.66
C GLY A 173 -15.90 31.82 -6.01
N ILE A 174 -16.52 31.30 -4.96
CA ILE A 174 -16.13 30.10 -4.21
C ILE A 174 -17.26 29.08 -4.33
N VAL A 175 -16.91 27.84 -4.61
CA VAL A 175 -17.84 26.73 -4.81
C VAL A 175 -17.54 25.56 -3.89
N ASN A 176 -18.58 24.78 -3.60
CA ASN A 176 -18.48 23.46 -2.98
C ASN A 176 -18.81 22.39 -4.01
N TYR A 177 -18.21 21.21 -3.86
CA TYR A 177 -18.54 20.03 -4.65
C TYR A 177 -19.61 19.22 -3.92
N GLY A 178 -20.88 19.38 -4.36
CA GLY A 178 -22.01 18.90 -3.56
C GLY A 178 -21.98 19.53 -2.16
N ASP A 179 -21.96 18.69 -1.13
CA ASP A 179 -21.90 19.09 0.29
C ASP A 179 -20.49 19.17 0.88
N VAL A 180 -19.44 18.89 0.09
CA VAL A 180 -18.04 18.89 0.56
C VAL A 180 -17.27 20.08 -0.01
N SER A 181 -16.30 20.59 0.75
CA SER A 181 -15.45 21.72 0.35
C SER A 181 -14.49 21.40 -0.79
N SER A 182 -14.14 20.11 -0.98
CA SER A 182 -13.37 19.57 -2.09
C SER A 182 -13.51 18.05 -2.12
N PRO A 183 -13.57 17.39 -3.30
CA PRO A 183 -13.61 15.94 -3.41
C PRO A 183 -12.21 15.34 -3.15
N GLY A 184 -12.05 14.59 -2.06
CA GLY A 184 -10.83 13.82 -1.77
C GLY A 184 -9.55 14.63 -1.60
N GLY A 185 -9.63 15.95 -1.34
CA GLY A 185 -8.48 16.84 -1.24
C GLY A 185 -7.92 17.30 -2.59
N ALA A 186 -8.58 16.96 -3.70
CA ALA A 186 -8.25 17.50 -5.02
C ALA A 186 -8.46 19.02 -5.06
N THR A 187 -7.75 19.73 -5.95
CA THR A 187 -7.93 21.17 -6.14
C THR A 187 -8.64 21.44 -7.46
N PHE A 188 -9.57 22.41 -7.47
CA PHE A 188 -10.36 22.72 -8.65
C PHE A 188 -10.33 24.21 -8.98
N ALA A 189 -10.04 24.51 -10.26
CA ALA A 189 -10.25 25.81 -10.88
C ALA A 189 -11.29 25.66 -12.00
N LEU A 190 -12.41 26.37 -11.90
CA LEU A 190 -13.52 26.22 -12.84
C LEU A 190 -13.71 27.50 -13.63
N PHE A 191 -13.97 27.35 -14.92
CA PHE A 191 -14.07 28.40 -15.91
C PHE A 191 -15.44 28.39 -16.57
N ASP A 192 -15.75 29.41 -17.38
CA ASP A 192 -16.85 29.32 -18.32
C ASP A 192 -16.53 28.28 -19.43
N GLN A 193 -17.57 27.77 -20.08
CA GLN A 193 -17.42 26.69 -21.04
C GLN A 193 -16.44 26.97 -22.19
N PRO A 194 -16.46 28.13 -22.87
CA PRO A 194 -15.49 28.39 -23.94
C PRO A 194 -14.05 28.44 -23.46
N THR A 195 -13.81 29.04 -22.30
CA THR A 195 -12.50 29.14 -21.69
C THR A 195 -11.98 27.76 -21.25
N ALA A 196 -12.84 26.94 -20.61
CA ALA A 196 -12.48 25.58 -20.21
C ALA A 196 -12.06 24.72 -21.41
N SER A 197 -12.87 24.71 -22.47
CA SER A 197 -12.57 23.96 -23.71
C SER A 197 -11.27 24.43 -24.39
N GLU A 198 -11.04 25.75 -24.45
CA GLU A 198 -9.82 26.30 -25.03
C GLU A 198 -8.58 26.05 -24.17
N PHE A 199 -8.71 26.22 -22.85
CA PHE A 199 -7.55 26.21 -21.95
C PHE A 199 -7.17 24.81 -21.48
N LEU A 200 -8.15 23.90 -21.29
CA LEU A 200 -7.94 22.57 -20.74
C LEU A 200 -7.89 21.47 -21.79
N LEU A 201 -8.61 21.62 -22.91
CA LEU A 201 -8.67 20.63 -23.97
C LEU A 201 -8.19 21.23 -25.31
N LYS A 202 -8.98 20.98 -26.37
CA LYS A 202 -8.86 21.60 -27.68
C LYS A 202 -10.14 22.34 -28.00
N PRO A 203 -10.08 23.52 -28.62
CA PRO A 203 -11.28 24.26 -28.98
C PRO A 203 -12.26 23.41 -29.79
N GLY A 204 -13.53 23.44 -29.43
CA GLY A 204 -14.60 22.69 -30.10
C GLY A 204 -14.81 21.27 -29.60
N PHE A 205 -14.06 20.83 -28.58
CA PHE A 205 -14.21 19.51 -27.94
C PHE A 205 -14.58 19.64 -26.46
N ILE A 206 -15.26 18.61 -25.95
CA ILE A 206 -15.68 18.40 -24.56
C ILE A 206 -15.42 16.94 -24.19
N ASP A 207 -15.38 16.61 -22.90
CA ASP A 207 -15.20 15.22 -22.46
C ASP A 207 -16.53 14.45 -22.46
N ALA A 208 -17.62 15.13 -22.07
CA ALA A 208 -18.93 14.51 -21.99
C ALA A 208 -20.06 15.54 -22.04
N ILE A 209 -21.30 15.07 -22.11
CA ILE A 209 -22.52 15.87 -21.94
C ILE A 209 -23.35 15.24 -20.84
N LEU A 210 -23.62 16.03 -19.78
CA LEU A 210 -24.55 15.68 -18.73
C LEU A 210 -25.97 16.05 -19.18
N VAL A 211 -26.93 15.14 -19.02
CA VAL A 211 -28.30 15.32 -19.51
C VAL A 211 -29.28 15.14 -18.36
N GLN A 212 -30.19 16.09 -18.23
CA GLN A 212 -31.35 16.01 -17.35
C GLN A 212 -32.59 15.75 -18.20
N GLY A 213 -33.38 14.75 -17.85
CA GLY A 213 -34.64 14.42 -18.47
C GLY A 213 -35.79 15.25 -17.90
N ASP A 214 -36.87 15.39 -18.65
CA ASP A 214 -38.10 16.05 -18.21
C ASP A 214 -39.07 15.15 -17.41
N GLY A 215 -38.60 13.87 -17.13
CA GLY A 215 -39.37 12.90 -16.38
C GLY A 215 -40.52 12.23 -17.15
N THR A 216 -40.69 12.52 -18.44
CA THR A 216 -41.75 11.93 -19.27
C THR A 216 -41.43 10.52 -19.74
N VAL A 217 -40.13 10.18 -19.79
CA VAL A 217 -39.61 8.86 -20.18
C VAL A 217 -38.64 8.32 -19.12
N SER A 218 -38.33 7.01 -19.12
CA SER A 218 -37.33 6.48 -18.23
C SER A 218 -35.93 6.82 -18.73
N ASP A 219 -34.93 6.80 -17.82
CA ASP A 219 -33.53 7.07 -18.13
C ASP A 219 -32.99 6.18 -19.25
N GLU A 220 -33.38 4.88 -19.30
CA GLU A 220 -32.97 3.97 -20.36
C GLU A 220 -33.60 4.33 -21.72
N GLN A 221 -34.87 4.81 -21.70
CA GLN A 221 -35.53 5.29 -22.91
C GLN A 221 -34.91 6.58 -23.40
N LEU A 222 -34.61 7.51 -22.48
CA LEU A 222 -33.92 8.75 -22.78
C LEU A 222 -32.54 8.49 -23.39
N ALA A 223 -31.72 7.66 -22.72
CA ALA A 223 -30.38 7.30 -23.22
C ALA A 223 -30.45 6.63 -24.62
N SER A 224 -31.41 5.76 -24.85
CA SER A 224 -31.62 5.12 -26.15
C SER A 224 -32.05 6.13 -27.24
N ALA A 225 -32.93 7.08 -26.91
CA ALA A 225 -33.38 8.13 -27.85
C ALA A 225 -32.22 9.07 -28.21
N ILE A 226 -31.41 9.48 -27.26
CA ILE A 226 -30.22 10.30 -27.49
C ILE A 226 -29.23 9.53 -28.39
N ASN A 227 -28.95 8.27 -28.05
CA ASN A 227 -28.01 7.45 -28.82
C ASN A 227 -28.47 7.24 -30.28
N ALA A 228 -29.78 7.17 -30.51
CA ALA A 228 -30.34 7.07 -31.87
C ALA A 228 -30.26 8.40 -32.64
N ALA A 229 -30.25 9.55 -31.96
CA ALA A 229 -30.12 10.87 -32.57
C ALA A 229 -28.66 11.23 -32.92
N LEU A 230 -27.69 10.65 -32.19
CA LEU A 230 -26.28 10.90 -32.40
C LEU A 230 -25.75 10.22 -33.68
N SER A 231 -24.87 10.91 -34.38
CA SER A 231 -24.26 10.36 -35.61
C SER A 231 -23.27 9.24 -35.27
N PRO A 232 -23.31 8.09 -35.98
CA PRO A 232 -22.29 7.05 -35.82
C PRO A 232 -20.86 7.49 -36.10
N VAL A 233 -20.69 8.59 -36.85
CA VAL A 233 -19.37 9.16 -37.20
C VAL A 233 -18.70 9.79 -36.01
N ASP A 234 -19.49 10.31 -35.06
CA ASP A 234 -18.96 10.98 -33.87
C ASP A 234 -18.43 9.99 -32.81
N LYS A 235 -18.64 8.68 -33.00
CA LYS A 235 -18.21 7.62 -32.07
C LYS A 235 -18.61 7.92 -30.63
N LEU A 236 -19.86 8.33 -30.43
CA LEU A 236 -20.43 8.65 -29.13
C LEU A 236 -21.30 7.49 -28.61
N GLU A 237 -21.40 7.36 -27.33
CA GLU A 237 -22.34 6.48 -26.64
C GLU A 237 -23.07 7.24 -25.56
N THR A 238 -24.30 6.85 -25.29
CA THR A 238 -25.11 7.38 -24.19
C THR A 238 -25.41 6.30 -23.20
N ILE A 239 -25.09 6.54 -21.94
CA ILE A 239 -25.39 5.68 -20.80
C ILE A 239 -26.30 6.40 -19.82
N THR A 240 -26.93 5.67 -18.88
CA THR A 240 -27.76 6.31 -17.83
C THR A 240 -26.87 6.93 -16.74
N GLY A 241 -27.42 7.89 -15.98
CA GLY A 241 -26.77 8.49 -14.81
C GLY A 241 -26.43 7.44 -13.74
N ALA A 242 -27.29 6.42 -13.59
CA ALA A 242 -27.02 5.30 -12.70
C ALA A 242 -25.79 4.47 -13.15
N GLN A 243 -25.62 4.26 -14.46
CA GLN A 243 -24.47 3.53 -14.99
C GLN A 243 -23.17 4.28 -14.80
N ILE A 244 -23.12 5.61 -15.11
CA ILE A 244 -21.87 6.38 -14.87
C ILE A 244 -21.54 6.45 -13.39
N THR A 245 -22.52 6.56 -12.50
CA THR A 245 -22.32 6.50 -11.05
C THR A 245 -21.68 5.19 -10.65
N GLN A 246 -22.20 4.07 -11.14
CA GLN A 246 -21.67 2.75 -10.82
C GLN A 246 -20.26 2.53 -11.39
N GLU A 247 -20.01 2.90 -12.64
CA GLU A 247 -18.68 2.80 -13.25
C GLU A 247 -17.63 3.62 -12.46
N THR A 248 -17.98 4.83 -12.05
CA THR A 248 -17.07 5.69 -11.24
C THR A 248 -16.81 5.09 -9.86
N GLN A 249 -17.85 4.55 -9.20
CA GLN A 249 -17.71 3.84 -7.94
C GLN A 249 -16.82 2.59 -8.08
N ASP A 250 -16.99 1.82 -9.16
CA ASP A 250 -16.19 0.61 -9.42
C ASP A 250 -14.71 0.95 -9.69
N GLN A 251 -14.43 2.03 -10.41
CA GLN A 251 -13.06 2.50 -10.67
C GLN A 251 -12.34 2.91 -9.38
N ILE A 252 -13.00 3.74 -8.56
CA ILE A 252 -12.43 4.12 -7.24
C ILE A 252 -12.36 2.91 -6.31
N GLY A 253 -13.39 2.04 -6.34
CA GLY A 253 -13.42 0.78 -5.60
C GLY A 253 -12.23 -0.12 -5.95
N ALA A 254 -11.79 -0.18 -7.20
CA ALA A 254 -10.59 -0.92 -7.62
C ALA A 254 -9.31 -0.38 -6.95
N VAL A 255 -9.13 0.93 -6.91
CA VAL A 255 -7.99 1.58 -6.23
C VAL A 255 -8.05 1.36 -4.71
N LEU A 256 -9.24 1.53 -4.10
CA LEU A 256 -9.43 1.31 -2.67
C LEU A 256 -9.27 -0.16 -2.30
N SER A 257 -9.63 -1.10 -3.20
CA SER A 257 -9.47 -2.54 -2.99
C SER A 257 -8.01 -2.95 -2.85
N PHE A 258 -7.10 -2.33 -3.61
CA PHE A 258 -5.66 -2.56 -3.45
C PHE A 258 -5.19 -2.21 -2.03
N LEU A 259 -5.59 -1.05 -1.51
CA LEU A 259 -5.28 -0.64 -0.14
C LEU A 259 -5.92 -1.59 0.89
N ALA A 260 -7.19 -1.98 0.66
CA ALA A 260 -7.90 -2.92 1.51
C ALA A 260 -7.22 -4.29 1.57
N VAL A 261 -6.84 -4.88 0.41
CA VAL A 261 -6.12 -6.16 0.33
C VAL A 261 -4.81 -6.10 1.12
N PHE A 262 -4.08 -5.01 0.98
CA PHE A 262 -2.85 -4.78 1.73
C PHE A 262 -3.11 -4.75 3.26
N LEU A 263 -4.09 -3.97 3.73
CA LEU A 263 -4.47 -3.91 5.13
C LEU A 263 -4.98 -5.27 5.65
N PHE A 264 -5.75 -6.01 4.86
CA PHE A 264 -6.20 -7.36 5.22
C PHE A 264 -5.05 -8.36 5.34
N ALA A 265 -4.04 -8.28 4.47
CA ALA A 265 -2.84 -9.11 4.60
C ALA A 265 -2.17 -8.91 5.98
N PHE A 266 -2.02 -7.65 6.42
CA PHE A 266 -1.51 -7.36 7.77
C PHE A 266 -2.45 -7.84 8.87
N SER A 267 -3.76 -7.72 8.67
CA SER A 267 -4.77 -8.24 9.62
C SER A 267 -4.66 -9.74 9.80
N PHE A 268 -4.49 -10.50 8.73
CA PHE A 268 -4.29 -11.95 8.80
C PHE A 268 -2.97 -12.33 9.49
N ILE A 269 -1.91 -11.57 9.28
CA ILE A 269 -0.64 -11.75 9.98
C ILE A 269 -0.81 -11.50 11.48
N ALA A 270 -1.47 -10.39 11.86
CA ALA A 270 -1.77 -10.05 13.24
C ALA A 270 -2.63 -11.13 13.93
N LEU A 271 -3.66 -11.61 13.23
CA LEU A 271 -4.50 -12.73 13.67
C LEU A 271 -3.69 -14.03 13.82
N GLY A 272 -2.79 -14.32 12.89
CA GLY A 272 -1.91 -15.49 12.96
C GLY A 272 -0.99 -15.46 14.18
N ILE A 273 -0.37 -14.30 14.47
CA ILE A 273 0.43 -14.10 15.68
C ILE A 273 -0.46 -14.24 16.93
N GLY A 274 -1.68 -13.64 16.91
CA GLY A 274 -2.67 -13.76 17.97
C GLY A 274 -3.07 -15.22 18.22
N CYS A 275 -3.41 -15.96 17.17
CA CYS A 275 -3.72 -17.40 17.22
C CYS A 275 -2.58 -18.20 17.89
N PHE A 276 -1.35 -17.93 17.53
CA PHE A 276 -0.17 -18.57 18.10
C PHE A 276 0.00 -18.24 19.59
N VAL A 277 -0.20 -16.98 19.98
CA VAL A 277 -0.14 -16.54 21.39
C VAL A 277 -1.27 -17.20 22.21
N ILE A 278 -2.50 -17.22 21.69
CA ILE A 278 -3.65 -17.87 22.31
C ILE A 278 -3.37 -19.37 22.52
N TYR A 279 -2.91 -20.06 21.47
CA TYR A 279 -2.53 -21.46 21.54
C TYR A 279 -1.48 -21.73 22.65
N ASN A 280 -0.47 -20.88 22.77
CA ASN A 280 0.55 -21.01 23.80
C ASN A 280 -0.04 -20.86 25.19
N VAL A 281 -0.88 -19.83 25.41
CA VAL A 281 -1.53 -19.59 26.71
C VAL A 281 -2.45 -20.75 27.11
N PHE A 282 -3.28 -21.22 26.18
CA PHE A 282 -4.14 -22.40 26.44
C PHE A 282 -3.33 -23.69 26.71
N SER A 283 -2.24 -23.92 25.93
CA SER A 283 -1.37 -25.07 26.13
C SER A 283 -0.79 -25.13 27.54
N ILE A 284 -0.38 -23.98 28.06
CA ILE A 284 0.24 -23.90 29.40
C ILE A 284 -0.83 -23.91 30.51
N THR A 285 -1.95 -23.23 30.30
CA THR A 285 -3.07 -23.31 31.25
C THR A 285 -3.55 -24.76 31.39
N THR A 286 -3.61 -25.49 30.29
CA THR A 286 -3.94 -26.92 30.27
C THR A 286 -2.92 -27.75 31.06
N ALA A 287 -1.62 -27.53 30.86
CA ALA A 287 -0.57 -28.24 31.59
C ALA A 287 -0.64 -28.00 33.11
N GLN A 288 -0.94 -26.77 33.52
CA GLN A 288 -1.10 -26.41 34.94
C GLN A 288 -2.34 -27.01 35.59
N ARG A 289 -3.41 -27.23 34.82
CA ARG A 289 -4.66 -27.88 35.31
C ARG A 289 -4.64 -29.40 35.16
N LEU A 290 -3.49 -29.96 34.80
CA LEU A 290 -3.39 -31.41 34.52
C LEU A 290 -3.77 -32.26 35.75
N LYS A 291 -3.30 -31.87 36.96
CA LYS A 291 -3.65 -32.55 38.22
C LYS A 291 -5.13 -32.37 38.57
N GLU A 292 -5.69 -31.14 38.40
CA GLU A 292 -7.13 -30.86 38.64
C GLU A 292 -8.02 -31.67 37.67
N ASN A 293 -7.66 -31.71 36.39
CA ASN A 293 -8.39 -32.48 35.37
C ASN A 293 -8.27 -33.99 35.56
N ALA A 294 -7.13 -34.48 36.07
CA ALA A 294 -6.91 -35.86 36.40
C ALA A 294 -7.75 -36.29 37.62
N LEU A 295 -7.83 -35.45 38.67
CA LEU A 295 -8.70 -35.65 39.81
C LEU A 295 -10.19 -35.67 39.42
N LEU A 296 -10.68 -34.76 38.62
CA LEU A 296 -12.03 -34.75 38.11
C LEU A 296 -12.34 -36.06 37.37
N ARG A 297 -11.41 -36.57 36.57
CA ARG A 297 -11.56 -37.85 35.87
C ARG A 297 -11.47 -39.07 36.80
N ALA A 298 -10.68 -39.00 37.84
CA ALA A 298 -10.60 -40.07 38.87
C ALA A 298 -11.93 -40.23 39.65
N ILE A 299 -12.69 -39.14 39.85
CA ILE A 299 -14.03 -39.16 40.46
C ILE A 299 -15.17 -39.34 39.45
N GLY A 300 -14.87 -39.71 38.15
CA GLY A 300 -15.86 -40.12 37.17
C GLY A 300 -16.15 -39.14 36.03
N ALA A 301 -15.49 -37.99 35.94
CA ALA A 301 -15.68 -37.09 34.81
C ALA A 301 -15.17 -37.68 33.47
N ASN A 302 -16.03 -37.58 32.45
CA ASN A 302 -15.75 -38.10 31.13
C ASN A 302 -14.75 -37.21 30.36
N LYS A 303 -13.93 -37.78 29.50
CA LYS A 303 -13.00 -37.07 28.63
C LYS A 303 -13.64 -35.93 27.83
N ARG A 304 -14.87 -36.14 27.31
CA ARG A 304 -15.62 -35.12 26.59
C ARG A 304 -15.99 -33.94 27.49
N GLN A 305 -16.37 -34.18 28.77
CA GLN A 305 -16.72 -33.07 29.69
C GLN A 305 -15.54 -32.16 29.96
N VAL A 306 -14.33 -32.68 30.13
CA VAL A 306 -13.11 -31.87 30.30
C VAL A 306 -12.82 -31.02 29.07
N VAL A 307 -12.95 -31.60 27.85
CA VAL A 307 -12.75 -30.89 26.60
C VAL A 307 -13.82 -29.79 26.43
N ILE A 308 -15.11 -30.12 26.66
CA ILE A 308 -16.22 -29.14 26.54
C ILE A 308 -16.05 -27.99 27.52
N ALA A 309 -15.67 -28.25 28.79
CA ALA A 309 -15.42 -27.20 29.75
C ALA A 309 -14.35 -26.20 29.29
N MET A 310 -13.27 -26.70 28.66
CA MET A 310 -12.23 -25.86 28.09
C MET A 310 -12.70 -25.11 26.83
N MET A 311 -13.56 -25.72 26.02
CA MET A 311 -14.12 -25.05 24.83
C MET A 311 -15.09 -23.93 25.22
N VAL A 312 -15.92 -24.14 26.25
CA VAL A 312 -16.80 -23.09 26.82
C VAL A 312 -15.97 -21.92 27.36
N GLU A 313 -14.86 -22.23 28.08
CA GLU A 313 -13.92 -21.18 28.54
C GLU A 313 -13.32 -20.40 27.35
N ALA A 314 -12.89 -21.09 26.29
CA ALA A 314 -12.39 -20.48 25.07
C ALA A 314 -13.46 -19.64 24.34
N LEU A 315 -14.71 -20.10 24.30
CA LEU A 315 -15.85 -19.40 23.72
C LEU A 315 -16.10 -18.06 24.45
N ILE A 316 -16.18 -18.11 25.78
CA ILE A 316 -16.42 -16.90 26.61
C ILE A 316 -15.29 -15.89 26.43
N ILE A 317 -14.03 -16.34 26.51
CA ILE A 317 -12.86 -15.49 26.34
C ILE A 317 -12.80 -14.95 24.90
N GLY A 318 -13.15 -15.76 23.90
CA GLY A 318 -13.22 -15.39 22.50
C GLY A 318 -14.25 -14.29 22.25
N LEU A 319 -15.47 -14.45 22.77
CA LEU A 319 -16.55 -13.46 22.64
C LEU A 319 -16.18 -12.13 23.32
N LEU A 320 -15.74 -12.17 24.58
CA LEU A 320 -15.36 -10.96 25.31
C LEU A 320 -14.12 -10.28 24.69
N GLY A 321 -13.12 -11.08 24.28
CA GLY A 321 -11.92 -10.57 23.64
C GLY A 321 -12.21 -9.94 22.26
N SER A 322 -13.10 -10.56 21.47
CA SER A 322 -13.51 -10.03 20.17
C SER A 322 -14.35 -8.75 20.28
N ALA A 323 -15.24 -8.67 21.30
CA ALA A 323 -16.00 -7.45 21.57
C ALA A 323 -15.09 -6.27 21.94
N LEU A 324 -14.15 -6.48 22.86
CA LEU A 324 -13.15 -5.48 23.23
C LEU A 324 -12.21 -5.17 22.06
N GLY A 325 -11.88 -6.18 21.23
CA GLY A 325 -11.13 -6.05 20.01
C GLY A 325 -11.84 -5.14 19.01
N PHE A 326 -13.13 -5.34 18.79
CA PHE A 326 -13.93 -4.48 17.93
C PHE A 326 -13.91 -3.02 18.41
N LEU A 327 -14.09 -2.78 19.71
CA LEU A 327 -13.99 -1.44 20.30
C LEU A 327 -12.60 -0.82 20.10
N SER A 328 -11.52 -1.60 20.25
CA SER A 328 -10.16 -1.12 19.96
C SER A 328 -9.93 -0.87 18.46
N GLY A 329 -10.63 -1.59 17.58
CA GLY A 329 -10.61 -1.41 16.14
C GLY A 329 -11.17 -0.05 15.69
N ILE A 330 -12.16 0.49 16.38
CA ILE A 330 -12.67 1.86 16.17
C ILE A 330 -11.55 2.88 16.39
N GLY A 331 -10.77 2.72 17.47
CA GLY A 331 -9.61 3.57 17.73
C GLY A 331 -8.51 3.43 16.68
N LEU A 332 -8.29 2.20 16.21
CA LEU A 332 -7.30 1.93 15.17
C LEU A 332 -7.71 2.55 13.81
N SER A 333 -8.98 2.44 13.43
CA SER A 333 -9.50 3.07 12.20
C SER A 333 -9.28 4.58 12.20
N ARG A 334 -9.57 5.25 13.35
CA ARG A 334 -9.24 6.68 13.52
C ARG A 334 -7.75 6.97 13.43
N GLY A 335 -6.93 6.08 14.00
CA GLY A 335 -5.46 6.18 13.93
C GLY A 335 -4.93 6.06 12.48
N LEU A 336 -5.51 5.17 11.69
CA LEU A 336 -5.17 5.01 10.26
C LEU A 336 -5.57 6.26 9.46
N SER A 337 -6.76 6.81 9.69
CA SER A 337 -7.19 8.06 9.06
C SER A 337 -6.27 9.23 9.43
N ALA A 338 -5.93 9.38 10.71
CA ALA A 338 -5.00 10.42 11.17
C ALA A 338 -3.58 10.24 10.59
N MET A 339 -3.14 9.00 10.39
CA MET A 339 -1.86 8.70 9.76
C MET A 339 -1.87 9.11 8.29
N LEU A 340 -2.92 8.81 7.52
CA LEU A 340 -3.03 9.24 6.11
C LEU A 340 -3.08 10.77 6.00
N ASN A 341 -3.84 11.45 6.86
CA ASN A 341 -3.86 12.91 6.90
C ASN A 341 -2.48 13.51 7.18
N ALA A 342 -1.69 12.88 8.07
CA ALA A 342 -0.31 13.30 8.34
C ALA A 342 0.63 13.14 7.14
N PHE A 343 0.29 12.24 6.20
CA PHE A 343 0.99 12.07 4.92
C PHE A 343 0.41 12.94 3.78
N GLY A 344 -0.51 13.87 4.11
CA GLY A 344 -1.10 14.79 3.13
C GLY A 344 -2.25 14.20 2.31
N ILE A 345 -2.74 13.02 2.66
CA ILE A 345 -3.91 12.41 2.04
C ILE A 345 -5.12 12.77 2.90
N GLU A 346 -5.73 13.92 2.61
CA GLU A 346 -6.95 14.36 3.29
C GLU A 346 -8.16 13.58 2.76
N LEU A 347 -8.71 12.71 3.60
CA LEU A 347 -9.90 11.95 3.25
C LEU A 347 -11.14 12.74 3.64
N PRO A 348 -12.14 12.84 2.76
CA PRO A 348 -13.41 13.51 3.04
C PRO A 348 -14.27 12.66 3.98
N THR A 349 -13.84 12.48 5.24
CA THR A 349 -14.55 11.61 6.18
C THR A 349 -15.62 12.41 6.93
N THR A 350 -16.87 12.15 6.63
CA THR A 350 -18.05 12.70 7.36
C THR A 350 -18.37 11.93 8.65
N GLY A 351 -17.60 10.88 8.99
CA GLY A 351 -17.81 10.05 10.17
C GLY A 351 -17.38 8.61 9.92
N LEU A 352 -17.39 7.80 10.98
CA LEU A 352 -17.07 6.38 10.85
C LEU A 352 -18.32 5.60 10.42
N THR A 353 -18.20 4.83 9.34
CA THR A 353 -19.24 3.89 8.90
C THR A 353 -19.00 2.53 9.55
N ILE A 354 -19.94 2.15 10.45
CA ILE A 354 -19.90 0.86 11.14
C ILE A 354 -21.07 0.02 10.67
N GLN A 355 -20.78 -0.98 9.84
CA GLN A 355 -21.80 -1.92 9.36
C GLN A 355 -22.01 -3.04 10.36
N THR A 356 -23.29 -3.40 10.64
CA THR A 356 -23.65 -4.46 11.60
C THR A 356 -23.07 -5.82 11.20
N ASN A 357 -23.02 -6.13 9.88
CA ASN A 357 -22.44 -7.37 9.38
C ASN A 357 -20.93 -7.49 9.72
N ARG A 358 -20.18 -6.39 9.76
CA ARG A 358 -18.75 -6.35 10.13
C ARG A 358 -18.55 -6.60 11.62
N ILE A 359 -19.46 -6.10 12.46
CA ILE A 359 -19.46 -6.44 13.90
C ILE A 359 -19.58 -7.95 14.07
N VAL A 360 -20.63 -8.53 13.46
CA VAL A 360 -20.89 -9.97 13.56
C VAL A 360 -19.73 -10.79 13.00
N LEU A 361 -19.21 -10.43 11.84
CA LEU A 361 -18.07 -11.11 11.20
C LEU A 361 -16.81 -11.07 12.09
N THR A 362 -16.47 -9.92 12.64
CA THR A 362 -15.31 -9.77 13.57
C THR A 362 -15.49 -10.63 14.83
N MET A 363 -16.71 -10.64 15.40
CA MET A 363 -17.05 -11.47 16.54
C MET A 363 -16.91 -12.96 16.24
N ILE A 364 -17.40 -13.39 15.08
CA ILE A 364 -17.30 -14.79 14.62
C ILE A 364 -15.83 -15.17 14.40
N VAL A 365 -15.10 -14.41 13.60
CA VAL A 365 -13.68 -14.70 13.26
C VAL A 365 -12.83 -14.79 14.51
N GLY A 366 -12.91 -13.80 15.43
CA GLY A 366 -12.11 -13.80 16.64
C GLY A 366 -12.47 -14.94 17.60
N THR A 367 -13.77 -15.25 17.70
CA THR A 367 -14.23 -16.39 18.53
C THR A 367 -13.81 -17.73 17.94
N VAL A 368 -13.98 -17.93 16.62
CA VAL A 368 -13.58 -19.15 15.91
C VAL A 368 -12.07 -19.37 16.03
N ILE A 369 -11.25 -18.35 15.79
CA ILE A 369 -9.78 -18.44 15.96
C ILE A 369 -9.40 -18.80 17.38
N THR A 370 -10.09 -18.25 18.37
CA THR A 370 -9.85 -18.57 19.79
C THR A 370 -10.18 -20.03 20.09
N ILE A 371 -11.32 -20.52 19.60
CA ILE A 371 -11.75 -21.93 19.73
C ILE A 371 -10.75 -22.85 19.02
N LEU A 372 -10.39 -22.57 17.76
CA LEU A 372 -9.42 -23.36 16.99
C LEU A 372 -8.06 -23.45 17.70
N SER A 373 -7.59 -22.32 18.25
CA SER A 373 -6.34 -22.27 19.02
C SER A 373 -6.39 -23.13 20.30
N ALA A 374 -7.58 -23.27 20.91
CA ALA A 374 -7.78 -24.04 22.14
C ALA A 374 -8.04 -25.54 21.91
N ILE A 375 -8.45 -25.97 20.69
CA ILE A 375 -8.80 -27.38 20.41
C ILE A 375 -7.65 -28.35 20.72
N LEU A 376 -6.46 -28.10 20.18
CA LEU A 376 -5.30 -29.01 20.37
C LEU A 376 -4.89 -29.13 21.85
N PRO A 377 -4.76 -28.02 22.62
CA PRO A 377 -4.54 -28.08 24.06
C PRO A 377 -5.62 -28.86 24.81
N ALA A 378 -6.91 -28.60 24.50
CA ALA A 378 -8.02 -29.25 25.14
C ALA A 378 -8.07 -30.77 24.89
N LEU A 379 -7.84 -31.20 23.65
CA LEU A 379 -7.75 -32.62 23.28
C LEU A 379 -6.60 -33.34 24.00
N ARG A 380 -5.45 -32.67 24.18
CA ARG A 380 -4.32 -33.19 24.92
C ARG A 380 -4.65 -33.38 26.41
N ALA A 381 -5.33 -32.38 27.03
CA ALA A 381 -5.79 -32.49 28.43
C ALA A 381 -6.70 -33.68 28.63
N GLY A 382 -7.62 -33.91 27.70
CA GLY A 382 -8.53 -35.04 27.78
C GLY A 382 -7.89 -36.43 27.53
N ARG A 383 -6.66 -36.52 26.99
CA ARG A 383 -5.98 -37.79 26.70
C ARG A 383 -5.07 -38.31 27.78
N VAL A 384 -4.71 -37.50 28.80
CA VAL A 384 -3.80 -37.90 29.85
C VAL A 384 -4.47 -38.87 30.84
N PRO A 385 -3.92 -40.06 31.10
CA PRO A 385 -4.47 -41.00 32.07
C PRO A 385 -4.41 -40.43 33.50
N PRO A 386 -5.45 -40.61 34.34
CA PRO A 386 -5.48 -40.06 35.69
C PRO A 386 -4.31 -40.49 36.57
N LEU A 387 -3.94 -41.77 36.50
CA LEU A 387 -2.81 -42.33 37.25
C LEU A 387 -1.44 -41.77 36.81
N ALA A 388 -1.27 -41.50 35.53
CA ALA A 388 0.00 -40.96 35.00
C ALA A 388 0.17 -39.46 35.41
N ALA A 389 -0.93 -38.71 35.55
CA ALA A 389 -0.91 -37.31 35.95
C ALA A 389 -0.64 -37.13 37.45
N LEU A 390 -0.89 -38.16 38.27
CA LEU A 390 -0.63 -38.16 39.71
C LEU A 390 0.81 -38.60 40.06
N ARG A 391 1.52 -39.29 39.14
CA ARG A 391 2.96 -39.60 39.26
C ARG A 391 3.78 -38.45 38.67
N ASP A 392 4.74 -37.92 39.42
CA ASP A 392 5.65 -36.82 38.98
C ASP A 392 6.61 -37.21 37.85
N THR A 393 6.54 -38.44 37.34
CA THR A 393 7.38 -39.02 36.25
C THR A 393 6.68 -39.07 34.90
N ALA A 394 5.76 -38.17 34.59
CA ALA A 394 5.24 -38.08 33.24
C ALA A 394 6.36 -37.62 32.28
N LEU A 395 7.08 -38.59 31.74
CA LEU A 395 8.11 -38.39 30.70
C LEU A 395 7.51 -37.60 29.55
N GLU A 396 7.99 -36.41 29.34
CA GLU A 396 7.74 -35.67 28.09
C GLU A 396 8.21 -36.53 26.94
N ASN A 397 7.29 -37.06 26.17
CA ASN A 397 7.60 -37.73 24.90
C ASN A 397 8.30 -36.72 24.00
N VAL A 398 9.61 -36.77 23.97
CA VAL A 398 10.49 -35.99 23.07
C VAL A 398 10.30 -36.55 21.67
N GLY A 399 9.26 -36.13 20.98
CA GLY A 399 9.11 -36.52 19.58
C GLY A 399 10.38 -36.17 18.80
N SER A 400 10.82 -37.08 17.95
CA SER A 400 12.09 -37.00 17.20
C SER A 400 12.29 -35.65 16.54
N VAL A 401 13.34 -34.95 16.94
CA VAL A 401 13.76 -33.67 16.33
C VAL A 401 14.01 -33.85 14.82
N LYS A 402 14.59 -34.99 14.43
CA LYS A 402 14.84 -35.36 13.02
C LYS A 402 13.55 -35.31 12.19
N ARG A 403 12.47 -35.97 12.64
CA ARG A 403 11.17 -35.97 11.91
C ARG A 403 10.59 -34.58 11.73
N ARG A 404 10.74 -33.71 12.73
CA ARG A 404 10.28 -32.31 12.62
C ARG A 404 11.08 -31.49 11.63
N VAL A 405 12.42 -31.65 11.65
CA VAL A 405 13.30 -31.01 10.69
C VAL A 405 12.95 -31.46 9.27
N THR A 406 12.76 -32.77 9.07
CA THR A 406 12.34 -33.29 7.75
C THR A 406 11.04 -32.72 7.28
N ILE A 407 9.98 -32.68 8.13
CA ILE A 407 8.68 -32.11 7.77
C ILE A 407 8.82 -30.62 7.43
N GLY A 408 9.58 -29.86 8.20
CA GLY A 408 9.78 -28.45 7.96
C GLY A 408 10.59 -28.18 6.69
N VAL A 409 11.62 -28.99 6.38
CA VAL A 409 12.37 -28.87 5.11
C VAL A 409 11.46 -29.20 3.92
N VAL A 410 10.65 -30.26 4.01
CA VAL A 410 9.70 -30.62 2.95
C VAL A 410 8.69 -29.48 2.72
N ALA A 411 8.15 -28.88 3.80
CA ALA A 411 7.25 -27.74 3.69
C ALA A 411 7.94 -26.53 3.02
N MET A 412 9.20 -26.24 3.37
CA MET A 412 9.97 -25.17 2.71
C MET A 412 10.23 -25.45 1.23
N LEU A 413 10.59 -26.68 0.87
CA LEU A 413 10.82 -27.07 -0.52
C LEU A 413 9.54 -26.99 -1.36
N LEU A 414 8.40 -27.46 -0.81
CA LEU A 414 7.09 -27.33 -1.47
C LEU A 414 6.70 -25.86 -1.61
N GLY A 415 6.97 -25.05 -0.57
CA GLY A 415 6.71 -23.60 -0.62
C GLY A 415 7.59 -22.90 -1.66
N ALA A 416 8.87 -23.21 -1.72
CA ALA A 416 9.78 -22.69 -2.74
C ALA A 416 9.35 -23.12 -4.15
N GLY A 417 8.94 -24.38 -4.33
CA GLY A 417 8.39 -24.87 -5.61
C GLY A 417 7.12 -24.15 -6.03
N ALA A 418 6.21 -23.84 -5.11
CA ALA A 418 5.01 -23.06 -5.41
C ALA A 418 5.34 -21.61 -5.82
N ILE A 419 6.32 -20.97 -5.17
CA ILE A 419 6.80 -19.62 -5.50
C ILE A 419 7.44 -19.61 -6.89
N THR A 420 8.32 -20.57 -7.19
CA THR A 420 8.96 -20.65 -8.51
C THR A 420 7.97 -20.99 -9.62
N ALA A 421 6.93 -21.76 -9.34
CA ALA A 421 5.86 -22.03 -10.31
C ALA A 421 5.07 -20.74 -10.63
N THR A 422 4.84 -19.86 -9.65
CA THR A 422 4.20 -18.55 -9.90
C THR A 422 5.09 -17.66 -10.76
N ALA A 423 6.40 -17.62 -10.49
CA ALA A 423 7.36 -16.90 -11.33
C ALA A 423 7.43 -17.45 -12.78
N ALA A 424 7.04 -18.70 -12.99
CA ALA A 424 6.89 -19.33 -14.32
C ALA A 424 5.51 -19.15 -14.95
N GLY A 425 4.66 -18.24 -14.43
CA GLY A 425 3.34 -17.90 -14.98
C GLY A 425 2.15 -18.68 -14.40
N ALA A 426 2.32 -19.41 -13.29
CA ALA A 426 1.20 -20.05 -12.61
C ALA A 426 0.39 -19.05 -11.77
N SER A 427 -0.80 -19.47 -11.31
CA SER A 427 -1.74 -18.64 -10.56
C SER A 427 -1.12 -17.98 -9.31
N ASN A 428 -1.43 -16.69 -9.08
CA ASN A 428 -1.02 -15.91 -7.90
C ASN A 428 -1.45 -16.53 -6.55
N VAL A 429 -2.46 -17.40 -6.54
CA VAL A 429 -2.87 -18.15 -5.35
C VAL A 429 -1.75 -19.06 -4.86
N LEU A 430 -0.94 -19.65 -5.76
CA LEU A 430 0.22 -20.49 -5.42
C LEU A 430 1.31 -19.69 -4.69
N LEU A 431 1.45 -18.39 -4.99
CA LEU A 431 2.37 -17.53 -4.26
C LEU A 431 2.00 -17.45 -2.77
N GLY A 432 0.73 -17.15 -2.46
CA GLY A 432 0.26 -17.08 -1.07
C GLY A 432 0.45 -18.40 -0.34
N ILE A 433 0.13 -19.52 -0.97
CA ILE A 433 0.35 -20.87 -0.42
C ILE A 433 1.84 -21.13 -0.20
N GLY A 434 2.68 -20.77 -1.17
CA GLY A 434 4.14 -20.94 -1.10
C GLY A 434 4.75 -20.19 0.07
N VAL A 435 4.38 -18.90 0.23
CA VAL A 435 4.82 -18.07 1.35
C VAL A 435 4.40 -18.67 2.69
N LEU A 436 3.14 -19.09 2.83
CA LEU A 436 2.64 -19.73 4.06
C LEU A 436 3.39 -21.02 4.38
N LEU A 437 3.70 -21.85 3.38
CA LEU A 437 4.44 -23.09 3.56
C LEU A 437 5.90 -22.84 3.99
N VAL A 438 6.56 -21.82 3.44
CA VAL A 438 7.91 -21.43 3.84
C VAL A 438 7.91 -20.95 5.30
N PHE A 439 6.98 -20.06 5.68
CA PHE A 439 6.84 -19.60 7.07
C PHE A 439 6.57 -20.76 8.04
N ALA A 440 5.62 -21.63 7.70
CA ALA A 440 5.30 -22.81 8.51
C ALA A 440 6.51 -23.73 8.64
N GLY A 441 7.25 -23.95 7.56
CA GLY A 441 8.47 -24.75 7.53
C GLY A 441 9.54 -24.24 8.48
N VAL A 442 9.82 -22.92 8.44
CA VAL A 442 10.79 -22.26 9.34
C VAL A 442 10.35 -22.39 10.82
N LEU A 443 9.07 -22.19 11.12
CA LEU A 443 8.54 -22.37 12.49
C LEU A 443 8.67 -23.82 12.98
N ILE A 444 8.45 -24.80 12.10
CA ILE A 444 8.58 -26.24 12.42
C ILE A 444 10.06 -26.63 12.67
N ILE A 445 10.99 -26.07 11.90
CA ILE A 445 12.44 -26.32 12.04
C ILE A 445 13.00 -25.56 13.25
N GLY A 446 12.38 -24.45 13.67
CA GLY A 446 12.86 -23.55 14.72
C GLY A 446 13.43 -24.25 15.97
N PRO A 447 12.79 -25.26 16.56
CA PRO A 447 13.35 -26.00 17.71
C PRO A 447 14.68 -26.71 17.42
N GLY A 448 14.92 -27.14 16.17
CA GLY A 448 16.18 -27.75 15.76
C GLY A 448 17.34 -26.76 15.73
N ILE A 449 17.07 -25.54 15.31
CA ILE A 449 18.07 -24.47 15.19
C ILE A 449 18.25 -23.71 16.52
N ALA A 450 17.23 -23.67 17.40
CA ALA A 450 17.24 -22.87 18.61
C ALA A 450 18.40 -23.20 19.56
N LYS A 451 18.74 -24.49 19.72
CA LYS A 451 19.82 -24.91 20.64
C LYS A 451 21.21 -24.40 20.20
N PRO A 452 21.71 -24.66 18.97
CA PRO A 452 23.03 -24.18 18.56
C PRO A 452 23.09 -22.63 18.53
N VAL A 453 22.04 -21.95 18.08
CA VAL A 453 22.01 -20.48 18.03
C VAL A 453 21.98 -19.87 19.43
N ALA A 454 21.20 -20.40 20.37
CA ALA A 454 21.18 -19.92 21.77
C ALA A 454 22.54 -20.11 22.45
N LEU A 455 23.24 -21.24 22.16
CA LEU A 455 24.58 -21.48 22.69
C LEU A 455 25.62 -20.50 22.12
N SER A 456 25.51 -20.12 20.85
CA SER A 456 26.44 -19.16 20.23
C SER A 456 26.18 -17.73 20.68
N LEU A 457 24.91 -17.30 20.65
CA LEU A 457 24.51 -15.95 21.11
C LEU A 457 24.75 -15.70 22.62
N GLY A 458 24.69 -16.77 23.40
CA GLY A 458 24.93 -16.66 24.84
C GLY A 458 26.40 -16.58 25.25
N ARG A 459 27.38 -16.93 24.39
CA ARG A 459 28.80 -16.89 24.70
C ARG A 459 29.32 -15.49 25.07
N PRO A 460 29.03 -14.40 24.33
CA PRO A 460 29.41 -13.06 24.72
C PRO A 460 28.78 -12.62 26.04
N ILE A 461 27.53 -13.02 26.27
CA ILE A 461 26.78 -12.69 27.49
C ILE A 461 27.41 -13.34 28.72
N GLU A 462 27.82 -14.61 28.59
CA GLU A 462 28.53 -15.36 29.64
C GLU A 462 29.85 -14.67 29.98
N LYS A 463 30.65 -14.24 28.99
CA LYS A 463 31.88 -13.49 29.22
C LYS A 463 31.66 -12.15 29.93
N LEU A 464 30.57 -11.44 29.61
CA LEU A 464 30.26 -10.13 30.19
C LEU A 464 29.59 -10.19 31.58
N ARG A 465 28.82 -11.25 31.90
CA ARG A 465 27.98 -11.35 33.09
C ARG A 465 28.28 -12.59 33.97
N GLY A 466 29.29 -13.37 33.65
CA GLY A 466 29.72 -14.55 34.40
C GLY A 466 28.59 -15.56 34.63
N VAL A 467 28.39 -16.00 35.85
CA VAL A 467 27.43 -17.06 36.21
C VAL A 467 25.99 -16.75 35.76
N THR A 468 25.55 -15.48 35.87
CA THR A 468 24.17 -15.11 35.45
C THR A 468 23.99 -15.20 33.94
N GLY A 469 25.04 -14.88 33.15
CA GLY A 469 25.07 -15.06 31.70
C GLY A 469 25.12 -16.53 31.31
N ALA A 470 25.92 -17.34 31.97
CA ALA A 470 25.99 -18.79 31.76
C ALA A 470 24.62 -19.46 32.03
N MET A 471 23.95 -19.07 33.12
CA MET A 471 22.59 -19.55 33.43
C MET A 471 21.57 -19.15 32.37
N ALA A 472 21.58 -17.90 31.89
CA ALA A 472 20.69 -17.44 30.83
C ALA A 472 20.91 -18.23 29.53
N ARG A 473 22.16 -18.44 29.14
CA ARG A 473 22.56 -19.24 27.96
C ARG A 473 22.06 -20.69 28.08
N GLN A 474 22.32 -21.35 29.20
CA GLN A 474 21.90 -22.72 29.42
C GLN A 474 20.37 -22.86 29.46
N ASN A 475 19.66 -21.91 30.10
CA ASN A 475 18.21 -21.93 30.13
C ASN A 475 17.57 -21.83 28.75
N ALA A 476 18.08 -20.94 27.87
CA ALA A 476 17.61 -20.82 26.50
C ALA A 476 17.92 -22.10 25.67
N ALA A 477 19.08 -22.76 25.92
CA ALA A 477 19.50 -23.94 25.16
C ALA A 477 18.84 -25.25 25.65
N ARG A 478 18.49 -25.38 26.94
CA ARG A 478 17.90 -26.59 27.55
C ARG A 478 16.53 -26.95 26.99
N ASN A 479 15.71 -25.91 26.65
CA ASN A 479 14.35 -26.09 26.18
C ASN A 479 14.14 -25.46 24.79
N PRO A 480 14.74 -26.03 23.70
CA PRO A 480 14.73 -25.44 22.39
C PRO A 480 13.33 -25.27 21.79
N LYS A 481 12.37 -26.14 22.15
CA LYS A 481 10.97 -26.01 21.74
C LYS A 481 10.33 -24.73 22.34
N ARG A 482 10.63 -24.44 23.60
CA ARG A 482 10.12 -23.24 24.28
C ARG A 482 10.76 -21.98 23.70
N THR A 483 12.09 -21.98 23.53
CA THR A 483 12.82 -20.86 22.94
C THR A 483 12.30 -20.53 21.55
N ALA A 484 12.12 -21.52 20.67
CA ALA A 484 11.57 -21.31 19.34
C ALA A 484 10.13 -20.77 19.36
N ARG A 485 9.27 -21.28 20.26
CA ARG A 485 7.90 -20.77 20.39
C ARG A 485 7.86 -19.33 20.91
N THR A 486 8.70 -19.01 21.89
CA THR A 486 8.77 -17.63 22.42
C THR A 486 9.30 -16.64 21.39
N ALA A 487 10.22 -17.10 20.53
CA ALA A 487 10.82 -16.29 19.47
C ALA A 487 9.91 -16.11 18.24
N ALA A 488 8.93 -16.99 18.01
CA ALA A 488 8.14 -17.02 16.80
C ALA A 488 7.44 -15.69 16.44
N PRO A 489 6.79 -14.96 17.39
CA PRO A 489 6.21 -13.66 17.08
C PRO A 489 7.23 -12.62 16.61
N VAL A 490 8.44 -12.62 17.21
CA VAL A 490 9.54 -11.74 16.78
C VAL A 490 10.05 -12.14 15.41
N LEU A 491 10.20 -13.44 15.17
CA LEU A 491 10.63 -13.97 13.88
C LEU A 491 9.70 -13.51 12.76
N ILE A 492 8.38 -13.66 12.95
CA ILE A 492 7.39 -13.25 11.94
C ILE A 492 7.45 -11.74 11.70
N GLY A 493 7.43 -10.94 12.78
CA GLY A 493 7.47 -9.48 12.66
C GLY A 493 8.76 -8.98 12.00
N VAL A 494 9.92 -9.52 12.42
CA VAL A 494 11.23 -9.16 11.86
C VAL A 494 11.37 -9.61 10.40
N ALA A 495 10.88 -10.82 10.06
CA ALA A 495 10.90 -11.29 8.68
C ALA A 495 10.14 -10.36 7.75
N LEU A 496 8.96 -9.91 8.17
CA LEU A 496 8.15 -9.00 7.37
C LEU A 496 8.79 -7.62 7.21
N VAL A 497 9.30 -7.04 8.34
CA VAL A 497 10.02 -5.76 8.30
C VAL A 497 11.24 -5.84 7.39
N THR A 498 12.02 -6.93 7.50
CA THR A 498 13.22 -7.13 6.68
C THR A 498 12.84 -7.32 5.21
N ALA A 499 11.81 -8.11 4.89
CA ALA A 499 11.36 -8.30 3.51
C ALA A 499 10.99 -6.98 2.86
N MET A 500 10.22 -6.13 3.56
CA MET A 500 9.84 -4.80 3.06
C MET A 500 11.04 -3.85 2.97
N THR A 501 11.98 -3.92 3.92
CA THR A 501 13.20 -3.09 3.88
C THR A 501 14.11 -3.48 2.72
N VAL A 502 14.25 -4.77 2.43
CA VAL A 502 15.01 -5.30 1.26
C VAL A 502 14.32 -4.90 -0.03
N PHE A 503 13.01 -5.11 -0.13
CA PHE A 503 12.22 -4.71 -1.29
C PHE A 503 12.40 -3.22 -1.61
N ALA A 504 12.21 -2.39 -0.61
CA ALA A 504 12.36 -0.94 -0.75
C ALA A 504 13.78 -0.49 -1.14
N ALA A 505 14.79 -1.10 -0.53
CA ALA A 505 16.18 -0.79 -0.88
C ALA A 505 16.49 -1.20 -2.33
N SER A 506 15.90 -2.29 -2.78
CA SER A 506 16.08 -2.79 -4.14
C SER A 506 15.38 -1.89 -5.17
N VAL A 507 14.13 -1.50 -4.91
CA VAL A 507 13.42 -0.53 -5.76
C VAL A 507 14.18 0.80 -5.81
N ARG A 508 14.67 1.30 -4.68
CA ARG A 508 15.49 2.52 -4.64
C ARG A 508 16.79 2.39 -5.42
N SER A 509 17.44 1.22 -5.33
CA SER A 509 18.67 0.94 -6.09
C SER A 509 18.39 0.90 -7.59
N GLU A 510 17.26 0.31 -8.00
CA GLU A 510 16.81 0.27 -9.38
C GLU A 510 16.58 1.69 -9.91
N VAL A 511 15.80 2.51 -9.19
CA VAL A 511 15.56 3.93 -9.54
C VAL A 511 16.88 4.67 -9.75
N ARG A 512 17.78 4.57 -8.76
CA ARG A 512 19.08 5.25 -8.83
C ARG A 512 19.94 4.78 -10.00
N THR A 513 19.98 3.48 -10.25
CA THR A 513 20.79 2.91 -11.33
C THR A 513 20.21 3.25 -12.70
N THR A 514 18.89 3.16 -12.84
CA THR A 514 18.20 3.43 -14.09
C THR A 514 18.30 4.90 -14.47
N ILE A 515 17.94 5.81 -13.58
CA ILE A 515 18.07 7.26 -13.84
C ILE A 515 19.53 7.61 -14.06
N GLY A 516 20.44 7.06 -13.23
CA GLY A 516 21.88 7.30 -13.33
C GLY A 516 22.50 6.87 -14.66
N ASN A 517 21.99 5.80 -15.28
CA ASN A 517 22.51 5.28 -16.54
C ASN A 517 21.78 5.86 -17.77
N GLN A 518 20.49 6.14 -17.65
CA GLN A 518 19.67 6.60 -18.77
C GLN A 518 19.72 8.10 -18.98
N PHE A 519 19.90 8.88 -17.91
CA PHE A 519 19.95 10.34 -18.00
C PHE A 519 21.38 10.88 -18.06
N GLN A 520 21.68 11.60 -19.14
CA GLN A 520 22.99 12.16 -19.44
C GLN A 520 23.03 13.71 -19.34
N GLY A 521 22.02 14.36 -18.76
CA GLY A 521 21.93 15.80 -18.62
C GLY A 521 22.30 16.30 -17.22
N ASP A 522 22.16 17.63 -17.02
CA ASP A 522 22.53 18.34 -15.80
C ASP A 522 21.32 18.65 -14.91
N TYR A 523 20.20 19.05 -15.53
CA TYR A 523 18.97 19.43 -14.84
C TYR A 523 17.74 18.73 -15.41
N ILE A 524 16.73 18.60 -14.54
CA ILE A 524 15.43 18.03 -14.88
C ILE A 524 14.37 19.01 -14.37
N VAL A 525 13.40 19.32 -15.23
CA VAL A 525 12.15 19.97 -14.81
C VAL A 525 11.09 18.91 -14.70
N SER A 526 10.60 18.66 -13.48
CA SER A 526 9.59 17.64 -13.23
C SER A 526 8.21 18.26 -13.08
N SER A 527 7.20 17.63 -13.67
CA SER A 527 5.82 17.92 -13.32
C SER A 527 5.50 17.38 -11.94
N ALA A 528 4.75 18.12 -11.18
CA ALA A 528 4.31 17.66 -9.86
C ALA A 528 3.22 16.59 -9.91
N ASN A 529 2.42 16.57 -10.94
CA ASN A 529 1.36 15.57 -11.10
C ASN A 529 1.52 14.82 -12.43
N ARG A 530 2.24 13.71 -12.38
CA ARG A 530 2.60 12.92 -13.55
C ARG A 530 1.48 12.01 -14.04
N GLN A 531 0.48 11.75 -13.21
CA GLN A 531 -0.57 10.78 -13.53
C GLN A 531 -1.76 11.44 -14.23
N PHE A 532 -2.08 12.69 -13.87
CA PHE A 532 -3.28 13.39 -14.34
C PHE A 532 -2.97 14.65 -15.15
N GLY A 533 -1.71 14.95 -15.41
CA GLY A 533 -1.28 16.14 -16.15
C GLY A 533 0.23 16.23 -16.22
N GLY A 534 0.73 17.29 -16.85
CA GLY A 534 2.16 17.45 -17.05
C GLY A 534 2.56 18.84 -17.47
N LEU A 535 3.77 18.93 -18.01
CA LEU A 535 4.34 20.13 -18.59
C LEU A 535 3.83 20.29 -20.02
N ALA A 536 3.61 21.54 -20.45
CA ALA A 536 3.27 21.81 -21.84
C ALA A 536 4.42 21.35 -22.76
N PRO A 537 4.12 20.65 -23.88
CA PRO A 537 5.16 20.21 -24.80
C PRO A 537 5.97 21.35 -25.41
N SER A 538 5.42 22.58 -25.46
CA SER A 538 6.11 23.80 -25.89
C SER A 538 7.22 24.24 -24.94
N LEU A 539 7.21 23.80 -23.70
CA LEU A 539 8.17 24.26 -22.69
C LEU A 539 9.59 23.76 -22.98
N ALA A 540 9.75 22.54 -23.47
CA ALA A 540 11.08 21.99 -23.78
C ALA A 540 11.83 22.80 -24.85
N PRO A 541 11.22 23.18 -26.00
CA PRO A 541 11.83 24.11 -26.97
C PRO A 541 12.10 25.51 -26.39
N GLU A 542 11.23 26.03 -25.51
CA GLU A 542 11.43 27.32 -24.85
C GLU A 542 12.67 27.30 -23.96
N LEU A 543 12.86 26.22 -23.18
CA LEU A 543 14.02 26.05 -22.32
C LEU A 543 15.30 25.81 -23.13
N ALA A 544 15.21 25.10 -24.27
CA ALA A 544 16.34 24.90 -25.17
C ALA A 544 16.85 26.20 -25.79
N ALA A 545 16.00 27.23 -25.91
CA ALA A 545 16.38 28.54 -26.45
C ALA A 545 17.08 29.46 -25.43
N LEU A 546 17.16 29.06 -24.16
CA LEU A 546 17.83 29.86 -23.10
C LEU A 546 19.35 29.84 -23.28
N PRO A 547 20.03 30.99 -23.03
CA PRO A 547 21.49 31.06 -23.10
C PRO A 547 22.15 30.08 -22.11
N GLY A 548 23.11 29.31 -22.62
CA GLY A 548 23.83 28.31 -21.81
C GLY A 548 23.19 26.92 -21.80
N VAL A 549 22.01 26.74 -22.39
CA VAL A 549 21.39 25.42 -22.58
C VAL A 549 21.85 24.85 -23.92
N ALA A 550 22.43 23.66 -23.92
CA ALA A 550 22.85 22.96 -25.13
C ALA A 550 21.70 22.19 -25.77
N GLN A 551 20.85 21.58 -24.93
CA GLN A 551 19.77 20.70 -25.37
C GLN A 551 18.71 20.58 -24.28
N ALA A 552 17.44 20.52 -24.67
CA ALA A 552 16.34 20.17 -23.79
C ALA A 552 15.38 19.25 -24.53
N THR A 553 14.84 18.25 -23.85
CA THR A 553 13.88 17.28 -24.44
C THR A 553 12.81 16.93 -23.42
N GLY A 554 11.56 16.88 -23.90
CA GLY A 554 10.42 16.44 -23.11
C GLY A 554 10.25 14.92 -23.19
N LEU A 555 9.90 14.33 -22.08
CA LEU A 555 9.51 12.92 -21.93
C LEU A 555 8.06 12.87 -21.48
N GLY A 556 7.19 12.29 -22.30
CA GLY A 556 5.77 12.13 -22.00
C GLY A 556 5.37 10.66 -21.88
N PHE A 557 4.14 10.46 -21.39
CA PHE A 557 3.48 9.15 -21.35
C PHE A 557 2.04 9.30 -21.84
N THR A 558 1.54 8.25 -22.48
CA THR A 558 0.10 8.11 -22.76
C THR A 558 -0.30 6.65 -22.76
N SER A 559 -1.59 6.37 -22.66
CA SER A 559 -2.13 5.02 -22.84
C SER A 559 -2.57 4.83 -24.30
N VAL A 560 -2.26 3.67 -24.88
CA VAL A 560 -2.76 3.23 -26.16
C VAL A 560 -3.20 1.77 -26.06
N ASN A 561 -4.15 1.35 -26.88
CA ASN A 561 -4.45 -0.06 -27.04
C ASN A 561 -3.46 -0.66 -28.02
N LEU A 562 -2.57 -1.51 -27.52
CA LEU A 562 -1.51 -2.15 -28.29
C LEU A 562 -1.77 -3.65 -28.32
N ASP A 563 -1.98 -4.20 -29.52
CA ASP A 563 -2.30 -5.62 -29.73
C ASP A 563 -3.51 -6.07 -28.88
N GLY A 564 -4.59 -5.26 -28.87
CA GLY A 564 -5.84 -5.55 -28.17
C GLY A 564 -5.83 -5.36 -26.66
N SER A 565 -4.78 -4.75 -26.08
CA SER A 565 -4.70 -4.45 -24.65
C SER A 565 -4.14 -3.06 -24.38
N GLY A 566 -4.71 -2.37 -23.37
CA GLY A 566 -4.22 -1.06 -22.96
C GLY A 566 -2.80 -1.13 -22.40
N LYS A 567 -1.92 -0.27 -22.91
CA LYS A 567 -0.51 -0.18 -22.53
C LYS A 567 -0.07 1.26 -22.40
N PHE A 568 0.77 1.52 -21.39
CA PHE A 568 1.51 2.77 -21.31
C PHE A 568 2.65 2.77 -22.32
N VAL A 569 2.71 3.83 -23.13
CA VAL A 569 3.83 4.08 -24.03
C VAL A 569 4.55 5.36 -23.64
N LEU A 570 5.87 5.30 -23.69
CA LEU A 570 6.76 6.42 -23.49
C LEU A 570 6.84 7.23 -24.79
N ILE A 571 6.77 8.55 -24.69
CA ILE A 571 6.80 9.47 -25.82
C ILE A 571 8.08 10.27 -25.76
N ILE A 572 8.88 10.19 -26.83
CA ILE A 572 10.11 10.98 -26.99
C ILE A 572 10.10 11.71 -28.34
N ASP A 573 10.90 12.74 -28.44
CA ASP A 573 11.37 13.26 -29.73
C ASP A 573 12.76 12.68 -30.01
N PRO A 574 12.92 11.76 -30.96
CA PRO A 574 14.20 11.10 -31.21
C PRO A 574 15.35 12.08 -31.53
N ALA A 575 15.03 13.22 -32.12
CA ALA A 575 16.03 14.22 -32.50
C ALA A 575 16.61 14.93 -31.29
N THR A 576 15.76 15.31 -30.34
CA THR A 576 16.17 16.03 -29.10
C THR A 576 16.49 15.09 -27.95
N ALA A 577 15.94 13.88 -27.90
CA ALA A 577 16.23 12.90 -26.86
C ALA A 577 17.60 12.25 -27.01
N SER A 578 18.13 12.15 -28.23
CA SER A 578 19.42 11.52 -28.48
C SER A 578 20.54 12.25 -27.73
N GLY A 579 21.30 11.50 -26.96
CA GLY A 579 22.38 12.03 -26.11
C GLY A 579 21.96 12.60 -24.76
N LEU A 580 20.67 12.84 -24.50
CA LEU A 580 20.12 13.20 -23.17
C LEU A 580 19.52 11.99 -22.46
N ILE A 581 18.77 11.19 -23.20
CA ILE A 581 18.14 9.97 -22.70
C ILE A 581 18.70 8.80 -23.50
N THR A 582 19.21 7.79 -22.80
CA THR A 582 19.79 6.60 -23.41
C THR A 582 19.00 5.36 -22.99
N PHE A 583 18.36 4.70 -23.92
CA PHE A 583 17.84 3.35 -23.71
C PHE A 583 18.97 2.36 -23.97
N ASN A 584 19.17 1.38 -23.09
CA ASN A 584 20.17 0.34 -23.29
C ASN A 584 19.73 -0.55 -24.48
N MET A 585 19.97 -0.09 -25.71
CA MET A 585 19.55 -0.80 -26.91
C MET A 585 20.23 -2.16 -27.03
N VAL A 586 19.41 -3.20 -27.26
CA VAL A 586 19.88 -4.56 -27.57
C VAL A 586 20.01 -4.72 -29.08
N GLN A 587 19.01 -4.21 -29.83
CA GLN A 587 19.02 -4.17 -31.30
C GLN A 587 18.40 -2.87 -31.79
N GLY A 588 18.84 -2.37 -32.92
CA GLY A 588 18.36 -1.11 -33.49
C GLY A 588 19.07 0.13 -32.93
N ASP A 589 18.56 1.32 -33.25
CA ASP A 589 19.11 2.61 -32.84
C ASP A 589 17.99 3.59 -32.52
N GLN A 590 17.94 4.07 -31.28
CA GLN A 590 16.89 4.98 -30.82
C GLN A 590 16.83 6.31 -31.57
N SER A 591 17.97 6.78 -32.11
CA SER A 591 18.05 8.05 -32.87
C SER A 591 17.36 7.96 -34.22
N LYS A 592 17.12 6.74 -34.71
CA LYS A 592 16.48 6.46 -36.01
C LYS A 592 15.00 6.10 -35.89
N LEU A 593 14.44 6.21 -34.68
CA LEU A 593 13.02 5.92 -34.44
C LEU A 593 12.15 6.82 -35.35
N SER A 594 11.43 6.20 -36.27
CA SER A 594 10.56 6.91 -37.20
C SER A 594 9.22 7.30 -36.55
N ALA A 595 8.42 8.13 -37.26
CA ALA A 595 7.09 8.51 -36.79
C ALA A 595 6.16 7.30 -36.59
N ASN A 596 6.31 6.23 -37.37
CA ASN A 596 5.53 4.99 -37.24
C ASN A 596 6.36 3.83 -36.65
N GLY A 597 7.48 4.14 -36.02
CA GLY A 597 8.33 3.18 -35.30
C GLY A 597 7.97 3.01 -33.86
N ILE A 598 8.29 1.84 -33.32
CA ILE A 598 8.20 1.53 -31.89
C ILE A 598 9.47 0.81 -31.42
N LEU A 599 10.00 1.22 -30.27
CA LEU A 599 10.99 0.44 -29.55
C LEU A 599 10.27 -0.39 -28.49
N VAL A 600 10.64 -1.66 -28.39
CA VAL A 600 9.99 -2.62 -27.47
C VAL A 600 11.04 -3.19 -26.50
N SER A 601 10.68 -3.40 -25.24
CA SER A 601 11.60 -4.07 -24.33
C SER A 601 11.87 -5.52 -24.80
N ASP A 602 13.10 -5.99 -24.66
CA ASP A 602 13.55 -7.32 -25.05
C ASP A 602 12.70 -8.44 -24.44
N THR A 603 12.31 -8.31 -23.17
CA THR A 603 11.43 -9.26 -22.48
C THR A 603 10.05 -9.33 -23.15
N ARG A 604 9.47 -8.21 -23.55
CA ARG A 604 8.17 -8.17 -24.23
C ARG A 604 8.27 -8.67 -25.67
N ALA A 605 9.33 -8.27 -26.38
CA ALA A 605 9.57 -8.75 -27.71
C ALA A 605 9.69 -10.28 -27.76
N LEU A 606 10.44 -10.88 -26.83
CA LEU A 606 10.56 -12.33 -26.70
C LEU A 606 9.22 -13.00 -26.35
N ALA A 607 8.47 -12.43 -25.38
CA ALA A 607 7.19 -13.00 -24.93
C ALA A 607 6.11 -13.01 -26.03
N LYS A 608 6.13 -12.01 -26.93
CA LYS A 608 5.18 -11.87 -28.04
C LYS A 608 5.72 -12.44 -29.36
N GLY A 609 7.00 -12.81 -29.44
CA GLY A 609 7.64 -13.27 -30.68
C GLY A 609 7.90 -12.14 -31.69
N TRP A 610 7.97 -10.89 -31.23
CA TRP A 610 8.24 -9.74 -32.12
C TRP A 610 9.71 -9.59 -32.39
N THR A 611 10.02 -9.32 -33.67
CA THR A 611 11.36 -9.05 -34.16
C THR A 611 11.39 -7.70 -34.89
N ILE A 612 12.56 -7.14 -35.14
CA ILE A 612 12.69 -5.94 -35.97
C ILE A 612 11.96 -6.16 -37.29
N GLY A 613 11.10 -5.20 -37.68
CA GLY A 613 10.22 -5.27 -38.85
C GLY A 613 8.84 -5.85 -38.57
N SER A 614 8.56 -6.41 -37.41
CA SER A 614 7.20 -6.83 -37.01
C SER A 614 6.28 -5.62 -36.94
N THR A 615 5.03 -5.76 -37.35
CA THR A 615 4.01 -4.72 -37.29
C THR A 615 3.04 -4.99 -36.15
N ILE A 616 2.63 -3.93 -35.47
CA ILE A 616 1.72 -3.99 -34.31
C ILE A 616 0.61 -2.96 -34.53
N ASP A 617 -0.64 -3.36 -34.37
CA ASP A 617 -1.78 -2.47 -34.44
C ASP A 617 -1.95 -1.70 -33.14
N VAL A 618 -2.15 -0.39 -33.27
CA VAL A 618 -2.32 0.56 -32.17
C VAL A 618 -3.62 1.31 -32.36
N ALA A 619 -4.53 1.22 -31.37
CA ALA A 619 -5.70 2.08 -31.32
C ALA A 619 -5.52 3.14 -30.21
N MET A 620 -5.85 4.38 -30.56
CA MET A 620 -5.74 5.54 -29.67
C MET A 620 -7.06 5.81 -28.94
N VAL A 621 -7.04 6.69 -27.96
CA VAL A 621 -8.22 7.07 -27.17
C VAL A 621 -9.33 7.71 -28.02
N ASP A 622 -9.02 8.37 -29.12
CA ASP A 622 -9.98 8.93 -30.08
C ASP A 622 -10.51 7.88 -31.09
N GLY A 623 -10.13 6.61 -30.91
CA GLY A 623 -10.49 5.52 -31.80
C GLY A 623 -9.76 5.53 -33.15
N THR A 624 -8.72 6.37 -33.32
CA THR A 624 -7.82 6.32 -34.50
C THR A 624 -6.99 5.04 -34.41
N GLN A 625 -6.96 4.30 -35.52
CA GLN A 625 -6.13 3.11 -35.64
C GLN A 625 -4.93 3.41 -36.51
N LYS A 626 -3.74 3.09 -36.03
CA LYS A 626 -2.47 3.17 -36.75
C LYS A 626 -1.69 1.87 -36.54
N THR A 627 -0.78 1.58 -37.47
CA THR A 627 0.14 0.44 -37.35
C THR A 627 1.55 0.97 -37.11
N VAL A 628 2.25 0.40 -36.12
CA VAL A 628 3.66 0.71 -35.84
C VAL A 628 4.55 -0.47 -36.24
N THR A 629 5.79 -0.18 -36.62
CA THR A 629 6.80 -1.19 -36.93
C THR A 629 7.84 -1.24 -35.82
N VAL A 630 8.20 -2.43 -35.37
CA VAL A 630 9.28 -2.62 -34.38
C VAL A 630 10.62 -2.27 -35.05
N GLU A 631 11.25 -1.17 -34.62
CA GLU A 631 12.52 -0.67 -35.18
C GLU A 631 13.70 -0.94 -34.25
N GLY A 632 13.46 -1.34 -32.99
CA GLY A 632 14.52 -1.72 -32.11
C GLY A 632 14.00 -2.38 -30.85
N THR A 633 14.91 -3.06 -30.16
CA THR A 633 14.67 -3.60 -28.82
C THR A 633 15.68 -3.06 -27.84
N PHE A 634 15.24 -2.83 -26.60
CA PHE A 634 16.08 -2.32 -25.50
C PHE A 634 15.97 -3.22 -24.28
N ALA A 635 17.02 -3.24 -23.46
CA ALA A 635 17.02 -3.99 -22.21
C ALA A 635 15.94 -3.44 -21.28
N SER A 636 15.08 -4.34 -20.75
CA SER A 636 14.01 -3.97 -19.85
C SER A 636 14.57 -3.25 -18.63
N SER A 637 14.10 -2.04 -18.37
CA SER A 637 14.47 -1.26 -17.19
C SER A 637 13.18 -0.74 -16.54
N GLY A 638 13.07 -0.86 -15.22
CA GLY A 638 11.84 -0.59 -14.47
C GLY A 638 11.23 0.81 -14.64
N PHE A 639 12.00 1.79 -15.12
CA PHE A 639 11.54 3.18 -15.32
C PHE A 639 11.21 3.55 -16.77
N GLY A 640 11.76 2.82 -17.75
CA GLY A 640 11.60 3.12 -19.17
C GLY A 640 10.31 2.57 -19.78
N GLY A 641 9.45 1.91 -18.99
CA GLY A 641 8.31 1.20 -19.55
C GLY A 641 8.72 0.07 -20.50
N SER A 642 7.75 -0.51 -21.19
CA SER A 642 8.00 -1.59 -22.15
C SER A 642 7.97 -1.13 -23.61
N TYR A 643 7.51 0.10 -23.86
CA TYR A 643 7.25 0.61 -25.20
C TYR A 643 7.61 2.08 -25.32
N VAL A 644 8.32 2.45 -26.40
CA VAL A 644 8.72 3.83 -26.69
C VAL A 644 8.31 4.17 -28.12
N VAL A 645 7.65 5.31 -28.30
CA VAL A 645 7.22 5.81 -29.61
C VAL A 645 7.67 7.25 -29.80
N SER A 646 7.75 7.66 -31.05
CA SER A 646 8.04 9.06 -31.41
C SER A 646 6.82 9.94 -31.12
N ARG A 647 7.02 11.19 -30.69
CA ARG A 647 5.96 12.21 -30.57
C ARG A 647 5.21 12.42 -31.88
N ALA A 648 5.92 12.34 -33.02
CA ALA A 648 5.34 12.47 -34.35
C ALA A 648 4.27 11.39 -34.65
N PHE A 649 4.28 10.25 -33.95
CA PHE A 649 3.25 9.22 -34.10
C PHE A 649 1.85 9.75 -33.79
N PHE A 650 1.74 10.68 -32.84
CA PHE A 650 0.47 11.25 -32.43
C PHE A 650 0.02 12.48 -33.21
N GLU A 651 0.78 12.90 -34.22
CA GLU A 651 0.35 14.01 -35.09
C GLU A 651 -0.97 13.68 -35.79
N GLY A 652 -1.88 14.66 -35.81
CA GLY A 652 -3.22 14.51 -36.38
C GLY A 652 -4.22 13.75 -35.49
N THR A 653 -3.87 13.38 -34.27
CA THR A 653 -4.77 12.74 -33.32
C THR A 653 -5.27 13.71 -32.25
N LEU A 654 -6.36 13.34 -31.55
CA LEU A 654 -6.96 14.13 -30.45
C LEU A 654 -6.32 13.81 -29.09
N ASN A 655 -5.21 13.06 -29.05
CA ASN A 655 -4.55 12.78 -27.80
C ASN A 655 -3.96 14.05 -27.18
N ASN A 656 -4.31 14.33 -25.93
CA ASN A 656 -3.68 15.39 -25.13
C ASN A 656 -2.33 14.88 -24.63
N LEU A 657 -1.27 15.25 -25.32
CA LEU A 657 0.10 14.90 -24.94
C LEU A 657 0.65 15.94 -23.97
N PHE A 658 1.31 15.48 -22.94
CA PHE A 658 2.05 16.29 -21.98
C PHE A 658 3.39 15.63 -21.65
N ASP A 659 4.34 16.44 -21.21
CA ASP A 659 5.63 15.93 -20.73
C ASP A 659 5.57 15.78 -19.20
N THR A 660 6.03 14.66 -18.71
CA THR A 660 6.16 14.45 -17.26
C THR A 660 7.45 15.04 -16.72
N ASN A 661 8.49 14.98 -17.56
CA ASN A 661 9.80 15.55 -17.27
C ASN A 661 10.39 16.19 -18.51
N ILE A 662 11.15 17.27 -18.31
CA ILE A 662 12.01 17.85 -19.34
C ILE A 662 13.45 17.71 -18.87
N TYR A 663 14.26 17.05 -19.68
CA TYR A 663 15.67 16.80 -19.42
C TYR A 663 16.51 17.82 -20.13
N ILE A 664 17.50 18.40 -19.43
CA ILE A 664 18.28 19.53 -19.89
C ILE A 664 19.76 19.23 -19.77
N ARG A 665 20.52 19.55 -20.82
CA ARG A 665 21.99 19.57 -20.84
C ARG A 665 22.47 20.99 -21.04
N LEU A 666 23.49 21.38 -20.28
CA LEU A 666 24.15 22.67 -20.43
C LEU A 666 25.26 22.62 -21.48
N VAL A 667 25.62 23.78 -21.99
CA VAL A 667 26.83 23.95 -22.83
C VAL A 667 28.07 23.74 -21.95
N ASP A 668 29.06 23.00 -22.46
CA ASP A 668 30.29 22.77 -21.73
C ASP A 668 30.96 24.10 -21.35
N GLY A 669 31.25 24.30 -20.05
CA GLY A 669 31.82 25.52 -19.52
C GLY A 669 30.84 26.67 -19.29
N ALA A 670 29.53 26.42 -19.38
CA ALA A 670 28.53 27.43 -19.01
C ALA A 670 28.64 27.81 -17.52
N ASN A 671 28.23 29.04 -17.20
CA ASN A 671 28.10 29.44 -15.81
C ASN A 671 26.82 28.82 -15.20
N ASN A 672 27.01 27.75 -14.44
CA ASN A 672 25.92 26.97 -13.86
C ASN A 672 24.93 27.82 -13.05
N ASP A 673 25.41 28.79 -12.28
CA ASP A 673 24.54 29.62 -11.43
C ASP A 673 23.62 30.51 -12.29
N GLN A 674 24.16 31.13 -13.34
CA GLN A 674 23.37 32.00 -14.25
C GLN A 674 22.35 31.19 -15.05
N VAL A 675 22.73 30.02 -15.52
CA VAL A 675 21.81 29.15 -16.28
C VAL A 675 20.76 28.58 -15.34
N TYR A 676 21.12 28.21 -14.11
CA TYR A 676 20.17 27.76 -13.09
C TYR A 676 19.13 28.85 -12.79
N ASP A 677 19.56 30.10 -12.56
CA ASP A 677 18.64 31.21 -12.29
C ASP A 677 17.69 31.49 -13.46
N ALA A 678 18.19 31.39 -14.70
CA ALA A 678 17.38 31.54 -15.90
C ALA A 678 16.35 30.39 -16.03
N LEU A 679 16.77 29.15 -15.83
CA LEU A 679 15.89 27.98 -15.84
C LEU A 679 14.86 28.04 -14.69
N PHE A 680 15.30 28.40 -13.49
CA PHE A 680 14.43 28.55 -12.34
C PHE A 680 13.34 29.62 -12.57
N GLY A 681 13.74 30.78 -13.06
CA GLY A 681 12.81 31.85 -13.41
C GLY A 681 11.84 31.49 -14.56
N ALA A 682 12.28 30.63 -15.49
CA ALA A 682 11.41 30.14 -16.59
C ALA A 682 10.47 29.01 -16.16
N THR A 683 10.75 28.29 -15.07
CA THR A 683 10.02 27.09 -14.67
C THR A 683 9.42 27.19 -13.28
N THR A 684 10.24 27.04 -12.24
CA THR A 684 9.79 26.92 -10.84
C THR A 684 9.20 28.20 -10.31
N ASP A 685 9.77 29.35 -10.63
CA ASP A 685 9.24 30.66 -10.25
C ASP A 685 7.85 30.96 -10.89
N LYS A 686 7.61 30.41 -12.09
CA LYS A 686 6.29 30.47 -12.76
C LYS A 686 5.36 29.36 -12.32
N GLY A 687 5.82 28.41 -11.49
CA GLY A 687 5.05 27.28 -11.03
C GLY A 687 4.76 26.24 -12.13
N LEU A 688 5.47 26.26 -13.27
CA LEU A 688 5.26 25.34 -14.38
C LEU A 688 5.75 23.93 -14.04
N GLY A 689 6.85 23.84 -13.30
CA GLY A 689 7.45 22.59 -12.86
C GLY A 689 8.52 22.83 -11.80
N THR A 690 9.07 21.78 -11.25
CA THR A 690 10.16 21.87 -10.26
C THR A 690 11.48 21.60 -10.95
N LEU A 691 12.38 22.61 -10.97
CA LEU A 691 13.74 22.46 -11.46
C LEU A 691 14.58 21.74 -10.43
N GLN A 692 15.24 20.67 -10.82
CA GLN A 692 16.06 19.82 -9.96
C GLN A 692 17.35 19.44 -10.67
N SER A 693 18.46 19.37 -9.94
CA SER A 693 19.65 18.67 -10.40
C SER A 693 19.37 17.16 -10.50
N ARG A 694 20.21 16.43 -11.18
CA ARG A 694 20.10 14.96 -11.32
C ARG A 694 20.03 14.26 -9.97
N ASP A 695 20.86 14.66 -9.01
CA ASP A 695 20.90 14.04 -7.68
C ASP A 695 19.64 14.40 -6.87
N GLU A 696 19.18 15.64 -6.91
CA GLU A 696 17.92 16.06 -6.27
C GLU A 696 16.71 15.32 -6.85
N PHE A 697 16.68 15.08 -8.15
CA PHE A 697 15.63 14.30 -8.79
C PHE A 697 15.63 12.84 -8.30
N ILE A 698 16.81 12.21 -8.25
CA ILE A 698 16.95 10.84 -7.71
C ILE A 698 16.50 10.77 -6.24
N ASP A 699 16.85 11.78 -5.46
CA ASP A 699 16.47 11.84 -4.05
C ASP A 699 14.96 12.10 -3.87
N ALA A 700 14.34 12.92 -4.72
CA ALA A 700 12.90 13.17 -4.73
C ALA A 700 12.12 11.89 -5.10
N GLU A 701 12.54 11.17 -6.16
CA GLU A 701 11.95 9.89 -6.55
C GLU A 701 12.07 8.83 -5.44
N SER A 702 13.26 8.80 -4.80
CA SER A 702 13.49 7.94 -3.64
C SER A 702 12.65 8.35 -2.43
N GLY A 703 12.33 9.64 -2.32
CA GLY A 703 11.48 10.21 -1.27
C GLY A 703 10.05 9.68 -1.30
N GLN A 704 9.46 9.52 -2.49
CA GLN A 704 8.12 8.93 -2.66
C GLN A 704 8.07 7.49 -2.15
N ILE A 705 9.11 6.70 -2.47
CA ILE A 705 9.25 5.34 -1.95
C ILE A 705 9.33 5.36 -0.41
N ASN A 706 10.04 6.33 0.18
CA ASN A 706 10.13 6.47 1.64
C ASN A 706 8.79 6.79 2.29
N GLN A 707 7.93 7.56 1.63
CA GLN A 707 6.59 7.89 2.12
C GLN A 707 5.71 6.63 2.19
N ILE A 708 5.66 5.84 1.12
CA ILE A 708 4.95 4.55 1.09
C ILE A 708 5.50 3.61 2.16
N LEU A 709 6.83 3.55 2.30
CA LEU A 709 7.48 2.77 3.34
C LEU A 709 7.15 3.25 4.74
N GLY A 710 7.01 4.55 4.95
CA GLY A 710 6.56 5.13 6.21
C GLY A 710 5.20 4.57 6.65
N LEU A 711 4.24 4.49 5.72
CA LEU A 711 2.94 3.84 5.94
C LEU A 711 3.11 2.36 6.31
N ILE A 712 3.91 1.63 5.54
CA ILE A 712 4.17 0.20 5.78
C ILE A 712 4.83 0.00 7.15
N TYR A 713 5.85 0.79 7.50
CA TYR A 713 6.50 0.71 8.81
C TYR A 713 5.57 1.08 9.96
N GLY A 714 4.64 2.02 9.76
CA GLY A 714 3.60 2.34 10.74
C GLY A 714 2.70 1.12 11.04
N LEU A 715 2.24 0.42 10.00
CA LEU A 715 1.44 -0.81 10.13
C LEU A 715 2.26 -1.96 10.75
N LEU A 716 3.53 -2.11 10.35
CA LEU A 716 4.44 -3.10 10.93
C LEU A 716 4.75 -2.81 12.40
N GLY A 717 4.76 -1.54 12.82
CA GLY A 717 4.91 -1.15 14.22
C GLY A 717 3.86 -1.81 15.13
N LEU A 718 2.62 -1.91 14.66
CA LEU A 718 1.56 -2.65 15.37
C LEU A 718 1.88 -4.14 15.51
N SER A 719 2.40 -4.77 14.45
CA SER A 719 2.83 -6.17 14.51
C SER A 719 3.97 -6.39 15.51
N ILE A 720 4.89 -5.43 15.61
CA ILE A 720 5.96 -5.44 16.62
C ILE A 720 5.39 -5.33 18.04
N ILE A 721 4.38 -4.48 18.26
CA ILE A 721 3.69 -4.38 19.56
C ILE A 721 3.06 -5.72 19.95
N ILE A 722 2.38 -6.39 19.01
CA ILE A 722 1.80 -7.72 19.24
C ILE A 722 2.90 -8.74 19.59
N ALA A 723 4.04 -8.69 18.89
CA ALA A 723 5.19 -9.55 19.16
C ALA A 723 5.78 -9.31 20.57
N ILE A 724 5.91 -8.05 21.00
CA ILE A 724 6.35 -7.69 22.36
C ILE A 724 5.41 -8.28 23.40
N VAL A 725 4.10 -8.09 23.22
CA VAL A 725 3.08 -8.66 24.10
C VAL A 725 3.20 -10.19 24.16
N GLY A 726 3.39 -10.85 23.01
CA GLY A 726 3.61 -12.28 22.92
C GLY A 726 4.82 -12.76 23.73
N ILE A 727 5.96 -12.04 23.63
CA ILE A 727 7.16 -12.36 24.43
C ILE A 727 6.89 -12.14 25.93
N VAL A 728 6.28 -11.03 26.31
CA VAL A 728 5.94 -10.74 27.73
C VAL A 728 5.09 -11.86 28.32
N ILE A 729 4.06 -12.30 27.59
CA ILE A 729 3.16 -13.37 28.02
C ILE A 729 3.93 -14.68 28.20
N THR A 730 4.74 -15.08 27.22
CA THR A 730 5.50 -16.35 27.28
C THR A 730 6.59 -16.33 28.34
N LEU A 731 7.25 -15.19 28.57
CA LEU A 731 8.23 -15.05 29.64
C LEU A 731 7.60 -15.05 31.05
N LEU A 732 6.45 -14.34 31.21
CA LEU A 732 5.73 -14.40 32.49
C LEU A 732 5.38 -15.83 32.86
N LEU A 733 4.95 -16.58 31.90
CA LEU A 733 4.57 -17.96 32.03
C LEU A 733 5.77 -18.86 32.35
N SER A 734 6.90 -18.65 31.65
CA SER A 734 8.16 -19.31 31.96
C SER A 734 8.64 -19.08 33.40
N VAL A 735 8.48 -17.84 33.89
CA VAL A 735 8.76 -17.51 35.31
C VAL A 735 7.83 -18.26 36.28
N PHE A 736 6.55 -18.41 35.92
CA PHE A 736 5.60 -19.16 36.72
C PHE A 736 5.90 -20.67 36.77
N GLU A 737 6.29 -21.27 35.64
CA GLU A 737 6.69 -22.69 35.56
C GLU A 737 7.93 -23.00 36.41
N ARG A 738 8.85 -22.03 36.50
CA ARG A 738 10.14 -22.18 37.17
C ARG A 738 10.16 -21.57 38.58
N ARG A 739 8.97 -21.32 39.19
CA ARG A 739 8.90 -20.73 40.53
C ARG A 739 9.70 -21.50 41.58
N ARG A 740 9.65 -22.83 41.56
CA ARG A 740 10.38 -23.71 42.49
C ARG A 740 11.90 -23.63 42.24
N GLU A 741 12.36 -23.65 40.99
CA GLU A 741 13.77 -23.49 40.65
C GLU A 741 14.30 -22.12 41.11
N ILE A 742 13.54 -21.04 40.82
CA ILE A 742 13.89 -19.67 41.19
C ILE A 742 13.89 -19.54 42.72
N GLY A 743 12.92 -20.13 43.40
CA GLY A 743 12.84 -20.16 44.86
C GLY A 743 14.04 -20.86 45.49
N LEU A 744 14.43 -22.03 44.95
CA LEU A 744 15.57 -22.81 45.39
C LEU A 744 16.90 -22.09 45.16
N LEU A 745 17.08 -21.47 44.02
CA LEU A 745 18.27 -20.65 43.69
C LEU A 745 18.39 -19.44 44.64
N ARG A 746 17.28 -18.82 44.99
CA ARG A 746 17.25 -17.74 45.98
C ARG A 746 17.51 -18.22 47.43
N ALA A 747 17.07 -19.40 47.77
CA ALA A 747 17.36 -20.01 49.08
C ALA A 747 18.85 -20.34 49.23
N ILE A 748 19.55 -20.70 48.12
CA ILE A 748 21.01 -20.98 48.11
C ILE A 748 21.82 -19.65 48.03
N GLY A 749 21.16 -18.44 48.00
CA GLY A 749 21.83 -17.15 48.08
C GLY A 749 21.79 -16.32 46.78
N MET A 750 21.07 -16.68 45.71
CA MET A 750 20.93 -15.86 44.53
C MET A 750 20.15 -14.57 44.83
N THR A 751 20.75 -13.43 44.52
CA THR A 751 20.14 -12.11 44.78
C THR A 751 19.02 -11.78 43.80
N ARG A 752 18.10 -10.87 44.20
CA ARG A 752 17.02 -10.39 43.31
C ARG A 752 17.54 -9.77 42.04
N SER A 753 18.70 -9.12 42.08
CA SER A 753 19.37 -8.51 40.92
C SER A 753 19.84 -9.58 39.93
N GLN A 754 20.45 -10.66 40.44
CA GLN A 754 20.93 -11.76 39.61
C GLN A 754 19.76 -12.49 38.92
N VAL A 755 18.64 -12.73 39.61
CA VAL A 755 17.41 -13.28 39.02
C VAL A 755 16.92 -12.39 37.86
N ARG A 756 16.83 -11.06 38.10
CA ARG A 756 16.43 -10.11 37.06
C ARG A 756 17.35 -10.15 35.85
N THR A 757 18.64 -10.15 36.05
CA THR A 757 19.67 -10.20 35.01
C THR A 757 19.55 -11.50 34.21
N THR A 758 19.40 -12.64 34.85
CA THR A 758 19.25 -13.92 34.15
C THR A 758 18.01 -13.94 33.26
N VAL A 759 16.84 -13.50 33.76
CA VAL A 759 15.60 -13.46 32.96
C VAL A 759 15.71 -12.46 31.79
N ARG A 760 16.33 -11.30 31.99
CA ARG A 760 16.54 -10.32 30.91
C ARG A 760 17.40 -10.88 29.79
N TRP A 761 18.53 -11.50 30.13
CA TRP A 761 19.44 -12.06 29.13
C TRP A 761 18.86 -13.30 28.45
N GLU A 762 18.07 -14.12 29.15
CA GLU A 762 17.29 -15.21 28.53
C GLU A 762 16.33 -14.64 27.45
N SER A 763 15.66 -13.54 27.75
CA SER A 763 14.78 -12.86 26.79
C SER A 763 15.54 -12.31 25.59
N VAL A 764 16.69 -11.65 25.83
CA VAL A 764 17.54 -11.12 24.76
C VAL A 764 18.03 -12.25 23.84
N ILE A 765 18.51 -13.36 24.38
CA ILE A 765 18.93 -14.52 23.57
C ILE A 765 17.76 -15.02 22.71
N THR A 766 16.56 -15.09 23.29
CA THR A 766 15.36 -15.59 22.60
C THR A 766 14.89 -14.62 21.50
N SER A 767 14.86 -13.31 21.79
CA SER A 767 14.46 -12.32 20.79
C SER A 767 15.49 -12.20 19.66
N MET A 768 16.79 -12.23 19.99
CA MET A 768 17.86 -12.23 18.98
C MET A 768 17.84 -13.48 18.10
N PHE A 769 17.52 -14.65 18.66
CA PHE A 769 17.28 -15.86 17.88
C PHE A 769 16.15 -15.66 16.87
N GLY A 770 15.00 -15.11 17.34
CA GLY A 770 13.88 -14.78 16.45
C GLY A 770 14.26 -13.77 15.38
N ALA A 771 15.00 -12.74 15.77
CA ALA A 771 15.44 -11.69 14.86
C ALA A 771 16.40 -12.20 13.77
N ILE A 772 17.41 -12.97 14.12
CA ILE A 772 18.37 -13.51 13.14
C ILE A 772 17.66 -14.43 12.14
N VAL A 773 16.83 -15.36 12.63
CA VAL A 773 16.08 -16.24 11.73
C VAL A 773 15.06 -15.43 10.90
N GLY A 774 14.44 -14.42 11.51
CA GLY A 774 13.52 -13.50 10.85
C GLY A 774 14.21 -12.68 9.73
N VAL A 775 15.41 -12.16 9.99
CA VAL A 775 16.21 -11.44 8.99
C VAL A 775 16.54 -12.35 7.79
N VAL A 776 17.03 -13.56 8.05
CA VAL A 776 17.34 -14.51 6.96
C VAL A 776 16.09 -14.81 6.12
N LEU A 777 14.96 -15.10 6.79
CA LEU A 777 13.69 -15.34 6.10
C LEU A 777 13.21 -14.11 5.35
N GLY A 778 13.32 -12.92 5.95
CA GLY A 778 12.91 -11.65 5.34
C GLY A 778 13.73 -11.29 4.11
N VAL A 779 15.05 -11.53 4.13
CA VAL A 779 15.91 -11.33 2.95
C VAL A 779 15.48 -12.26 1.81
N VAL A 780 15.22 -13.53 2.10
CA VAL A 780 14.73 -14.50 1.10
C VAL A 780 13.37 -14.06 0.55
N MET A 781 12.45 -13.63 1.41
CA MET A 781 11.13 -13.15 0.97
C MET A 781 11.21 -11.84 0.17
N GLY A 782 12.08 -10.90 0.57
CA GLY A 782 12.33 -9.68 -0.18
C GLY A 782 12.90 -9.97 -1.57
N PHE A 783 13.83 -10.93 -1.68
CA PHE A 783 14.36 -11.39 -2.96
C PHE A 783 13.26 -12.02 -3.85
N VAL A 784 12.37 -12.83 -3.26
CA VAL A 784 11.22 -13.41 -3.98
C VAL A 784 10.28 -12.34 -4.50
N LEU A 785 9.99 -11.29 -3.71
CA LEU A 785 9.16 -10.17 -4.15
C LEU A 785 9.77 -9.45 -5.36
N ILE A 786 11.09 -9.28 -5.38
CA ILE A 786 11.80 -8.66 -6.51
C ILE A 786 11.72 -9.56 -7.75
N LEU A 787 11.90 -10.88 -7.60
CA LEU A 787 11.79 -11.83 -8.72
C LEU A 787 10.40 -11.79 -9.39
N ILE A 788 9.33 -11.57 -8.60
CA ILE A 788 7.97 -11.48 -9.13
C ILE A 788 7.77 -10.17 -9.90
N LEU A 789 8.43 -9.09 -9.47
CA LEU A 789 8.40 -7.80 -10.16
C LEU A 789 9.44 -7.70 -11.30
N ALA A 790 10.30 -8.70 -11.47
CA ALA A 790 11.31 -8.71 -12.53
C ALA A 790 10.69 -8.66 -13.93
N ASP A 791 9.50 -9.24 -14.13
CA ASP A 791 8.72 -9.12 -15.36
C ASP A 791 8.26 -7.67 -15.66
N SER A 792 8.21 -6.83 -14.62
CA SER A 792 7.92 -5.40 -14.74
C SER A 792 9.18 -4.54 -14.85
N GLY A 793 10.36 -5.17 -14.99
CA GLY A 793 11.66 -4.51 -15.18
C GLY A 793 12.46 -4.23 -13.90
N ALA A 794 11.96 -4.57 -12.70
CA ALA A 794 12.70 -4.40 -11.46
C ALA A 794 13.66 -5.57 -11.22
N SER A 795 14.95 -5.42 -11.57
CA SER A 795 15.94 -6.52 -11.52
C SER A 795 17.03 -6.36 -10.46
N ALA A 796 17.22 -5.16 -9.88
CA ALA A 796 18.31 -4.90 -8.94
C ALA A 796 18.00 -5.38 -7.52
N PHE A 797 18.67 -6.44 -7.09
CA PHE A 797 18.68 -6.85 -5.69
C PHE A 797 19.66 -6.00 -4.88
N SER A 798 19.17 -5.33 -3.84
CA SER A 798 20.00 -4.54 -2.91
C SER A 798 19.75 -4.96 -1.46
N LEU A 799 20.80 -5.36 -0.76
CA LEU A 799 20.75 -5.70 0.66
C LEU A 799 21.05 -4.46 1.51
N PRO A 800 20.08 -3.88 2.24
CA PRO A 800 20.29 -2.71 3.08
C PRO A 800 20.99 -3.10 4.39
N ILE A 801 22.31 -3.18 4.38
CA ILE A 801 23.12 -3.62 5.53
C ILE A 801 22.83 -2.76 6.77
N ALA A 802 22.79 -1.43 6.62
CA ALA A 802 22.49 -0.52 7.73
C ALA A 802 21.08 -0.76 8.30
N GLY A 803 20.05 -0.89 7.44
CA GLY A 803 18.68 -1.19 7.85
C GLY A 803 18.59 -2.53 8.59
N THR A 804 19.29 -3.55 8.09
CA THR A 804 19.33 -4.88 8.72
C THR A 804 19.98 -4.83 10.11
N ILE A 805 21.06 -4.07 10.28
CA ILE A 805 21.69 -3.85 11.58
C ILE A 805 20.74 -3.14 12.55
N TRP A 806 20.04 -2.10 12.09
CA TRP A 806 19.05 -1.38 12.91
C TRP A 806 17.90 -2.29 13.35
N ILE A 807 17.42 -3.18 12.49
CA ILE A 807 16.39 -4.19 12.85
C ILE A 807 16.89 -5.11 13.97
N LEU A 808 18.13 -5.58 13.90
CA LEU A 808 18.74 -6.40 14.96
C LEU A 808 18.91 -5.62 16.27
N VAL A 809 19.34 -4.36 16.22
CA VAL A 809 19.45 -3.47 17.39
C VAL A 809 18.07 -3.23 18.01
N LEU A 810 17.06 -2.93 17.20
CA LEU A 810 15.69 -2.77 17.68
C LEU A 810 15.16 -4.05 18.34
N SER A 811 15.43 -5.21 17.74
CA SER A 811 15.04 -6.51 18.29
C SER A 811 15.73 -6.81 19.63
N PHE A 812 16.97 -6.38 19.80
CA PHE A 812 17.67 -6.44 21.08
C PHE A 812 16.96 -5.56 22.13
N ILE A 813 16.63 -4.32 21.78
CA ILE A 813 15.91 -3.39 22.66
C ILE A 813 14.54 -3.97 23.05
N VAL A 814 13.79 -4.50 22.06
CA VAL A 814 12.51 -5.19 22.29
C VAL A 814 12.67 -6.36 23.26
N GLY A 815 13.72 -7.16 23.12
CA GLY A 815 14.02 -8.27 24.03
C GLY A 815 14.27 -7.81 25.48
N VAL A 816 14.97 -6.69 25.65
CA VAL A 816 15.20 -6.08 26.98
C VAL A 816 13.90 -5.55 27.55
N LEU A 817 13.12 -4.78 26.79
CA LEU A 817 11.86 -4.16 27.23
C LEU A 817 10.82 -5.21 27.60
N ALA A 818 10.64 -6.24 26.77
CA ALA A 818 9.71 -7.33 27.01
C ALA A 818 10.03 -8.11 28.30
N ALA A 819 11.31 -8.16 28.71
CA ALA A 819 11.73 -8.82 29.94
C ALA A 819 11.52 -7.99 31.21
N VAL A 820 11.31 -6.68 31.13
CA VAL A 820 11.27 -5.80 32.33
C VAL A 820 10.20 -6.23 33.32
N TYR A 821 8.98 -6.42 32.85
CA TYR A 821 7.87 -6.81 33.71
C TYR A 821 7.97 -8.25 34.23
N PRO A 822 8.25 -9.28 33.39
CA PRO A 822 8.49 -10.65 33.84
C PRO A 822 9.66 -10.76 34.84
N ALA A 823 10.76 -10.08 34.61
CA ALA A 823 11.92 -10.10 35.51
C ALA A 823 11.62 -9.48 36.87
N ARG A 824 10.84 -8.38 36.93
CA ARG A 824 10.38 -7.80 38.19
C ARG A 824 9.47 -8.77 38.97
N ARG A 825 8.60 -9.49 38.27
CA ARG A 825 7.68 -10.45 38.87
C ARG A 825 8.38 -11.71 39.38
N ALA A 826 9.43 -12.16 38.68
CA ALA A 826 10.28 -13.27 39.12
C ALA A 826 10.94 -13.02 40.48
N THR A 827 11.27 -11.79 40.80
CA THR A 827 11.89 -11.43 42.10
C THR A 827 10.92 -11.36 43.28
N LYS A 828 9.61 -11.30 43.01
CA LYS A 828 8.56 -11.26 44.04
C LYS A 828 8.07 -12.65 44.45
N VAL A 829 8.71 -13.73 43.97
CA VAL A 829 8.39 -15.10 44.34
C VAL A 829 8.76 -15.33 45.82
N ASP A 830 7.80 -15.78 46.62
CA ASP A 830 8.02 -16.13 48.01
C ASP A 830 8.80 -17.45 48.08
N ILE A 831 9.93 -17.43 48.82
CA ILE A 831 10.85 -18.56 48.91
C ILE A 831 10.18 -19.71 49.69
N MET A 832 9.53 -19.40 50.84
CA MET A 832 8.89 -20.41 51.67
C MET A 832 7.72 -21.11 50.98
N GLN A 833 6.82 -20.31 50.34
CA GLN A 833 5.72 -20.87 49.55
C GLN A 833 6.18 -21.68 48.33
N SER A 834 7.30 -21.29 47.71
CA SER A 834 7.83 -21.98 46.48
C SER A 834 8.46 -23.35 46.84
N ILE A 835 8.92 -23.57 48.07
CA ILE A 835 9.52 -24.82 48.54
C ILE A 835 8.46 -25.70 49.20
N ALA A 836 7.47 -25.10 49.86
CA ALA A 836 6.43 -25.81 50.65
C ALA A 836 5.28 -26.37 49.79
N THR A 837 5.16 -26.03 48.51
CA THR A 837 4.17 -26.62 47.58
C THR A 837 4.66 -27.98 47.07
N THR A 838 4.40 -29.02 47.89
CA THR A 838 4.44 -30.45 47.50
C THR A 838 3.26 -30.84 46.62
#